data_5b67ae84a6cc66f78e1950bcad19b152
#
_entry.id   5b67ae84a6cc66f78e1950bcad19b152
#
_cell.length_a   1.000
_cell.length_b   1.000
_cell.length_c   1.000
_cell.angle_alpha   90.00
_cell.angle_beta   90.00
_cell.angle_gamma   90.00
#
_symmetry.space_group_name_H-M   'P 1'
#
loop_
_entity.id
_entity.type
_entity.pdbx_description
1 polymer ?
#
loop_
_entity_poly.entity_id
_entity_poly.type
_entity_poly.pdbx_seq_one_letter_code
_entity_poly.pdbx_strand_id
1 'polypeptide(L)'
;MLSSTSGVFAQHAEIDFAFNNYHKYYNAQTKDANSEKSEALKKLRNYFHDNPYRLKPDGEKAKRFLALLNENGTFSDMDATEKELEKNDIYNKGYANTTDDRAGIFIGDAIQRVFLICSAYRLGEIPAEKALSDKVMKAIVHYGKLEIGRKNDRPRFHASCFAIPTAAVNVYFAMLDEMDKAERGEARPIVKEACDMLKVVGLQAWTQPLRNDATDNNVVSIERFRNHVWWVGGNALAYRSLLPVAAMYSSIPMIDLLAEVCRRGISMTSQTTYSDSFWTEGFTADGAGWGHGMQCLVWGYPIDGASNAMNMLKMLQGTPWAQKLDKTNTEALMNFFRGGSWYYYKGYRLPGLDRGSYVYNPTEKSIPYAKMLDGVIQNWLTSFTAEEQKELLALQKEVKTNRIFMNGYPTGQYSGVRWFFNNDDLMKKTPDYHININMASYRTDGLESAAFADNYNFYPTDGATLFQRSGDEYFHIMGGWDITAMPGVTAREGMEKLQPVTNWRGYCSKYNFAAGATDGSENGVAGIVFEKMNGSDKKAVNDKGDAGKNGVKNELLYGFKAYKGYFILGDYFVALGAGVTNMTPNIEGDIRTTIDQTSLVNNTYILNKGKKHVISLGDEVELKSNKSNPVWLVQEGKFAYTLLPEYTDKAKVSCEMKPTDWKKMNPSNKNTDKMSKEVKILRLWVNHGQTPVNDVYGYAVYTGKGMPQSVLPFEVMRNDIGVQAIRTKDKTIVQAVFYPGNAELKYKDLKLSVSASCAVMIQMLGGKYRISVTDATMNADLKSISVTLNGKTYELNLPSGLHCGNTVTQDFDI
;
A
#
# COMPACT_ATOMS: atom_id res chain seq x y z
N MET A 1 12.30 -41.91 25.96
CA MET A 1 13.22 -41.26 24.97
C MET A 1 12.85 -41.58 23.53
N LEU A 2 11.58 -41.75 23.19
CA LEU A 2 11.14 -42.05 21.79
C LEU A 2 10.13 -41.04 21.23
N SER A 3 9.83 -39.96 21.96
CA SER A 3 8.84 -38.98 21.51
C SER A 3 9.41 -37.73 20.85
N SER A 4 10.73 -37.52 20.82
CA SER A 4 11.34 -36.33 20.23
C SER A 4 11.78 -36.52 18.77
N THR A 5 11.80 -37.76 18.30
CA THR A 5 12.24 -38.08 16.94
C THR A 5 11.12 -38.02 15.89
N SER A 6 9.85 -38.20 16.28
CA SER A 6 8.75 -38.25 15.31
C SER A 6 8.42 -36.88 14.67
N GLY A 7 8.61 -35.80 15.41
CA GLY A 7 8.33 -34.45 14.87
C GLY A 7 9.40 -34.00 13.86
N VAL A 8 10.66 -34.33 14.10
CA VAL A 8 11.77 -33.99 13.21
C VAL A 8 11.68 -34.81 11.92
N PHE A 9 11.33 -36.08 12.00
CA PHE A 9 11.17 -36.94 10.83
C PHE A 9 9.97 -36.55 9.95
N ALA A 10 8.86 -36.13 10.53
CA ALA A 10 7.70 -35.67 9.77
C ALA A 10 8.03 -34.41 8.94
N GLN A 11 8.76 -33.47 9.51
CA GLN A 11 9.12 -32.23 8.85
C GLN A 11 10.21 -32.42 7.77
N HIS A 12 11.16 -33.31 7.98
CA HIS A 12 12.10 -33.74 6.93
C HIS A 12 11.35 -34.41 5.79
N ALA A 13 10.36 -35.26 6.07
CA ALA A 13 9.57 -35.96 5.07
C ALA A 13 8.78 -34.97 4.17
N GLU A 14 8.28 -33.86 4.72
CA GLU A 14 7.57 -32.84 3.96
C GLU A 14 8.51 -32.02 3.07
N ILE A 15 9.68 -31.65 3.59
CA ILE A 15 10.71 -30.98 2.80
C ILE A 15 11.26 -31.92 1.73
N ASP A 16 11.52 -33.17 2.08
CA ASP A 16 11.94 -34.20 1.15
C ASP A 16 10.88 -34.48 0.07
N PHE A 17 9.60 -34.46 0.43
CA PHE A 17 8.49 -34.62 -0.51
C PHE A 17 8.44 -33.44 -1.49
N ALA A 18 8.52 -32.22 -1.01
CA ALA A 18 8.56 -31.02 -1.85
C ALA A 18 9.80 -31.02 -2.76
N PHE A 19 10.94 -31.39 -2.22
CA PHE A 19 12.21 -31.49 -2.95
C PHE A 19 12.19 -32.61 -3.99
N ASN A 20 11.67 -33.76 -3.66
CA ASN A 20 11.54 -34.92 -4.57
C ASN A 20 10.54 -34.65 -5.70
N ASN A 21 9.40 -34.00 -5.42
CA ASN A 21 8.47 -33.56 -6.44
C ASN A 21 9.10 -32.54 -7.37
N TYR A 22 9.83 -31.62 -6.81
CA TYR A 22 10.57 -30.62 -7.51
C TYR A 22 11.65 -31.27 -8.41
N HIS A 23 12.48 -32.17 -7.89
CA HIS A 23 13.44 -32.90 -8.65
C HIS A 23 12.81 -33.75 -9.75
N LYS A 24 11.73 -34.46 -9.46
CA LYS A 24 11.01 -35.27 -10.46
C LYS A 24 10.56 -34.40 -11.65
N TYR A 25 10.01 -33.26 -11.38
CA TYR A 25 9.54 -32.34 -12.44
C TYR A 25 10.71 -31.77 -13.24
N TYR A 26 11.75 -31.27 -12.57
CA TYR A 26 12.86 -30.60 -13.25
C TYR A 26 13.91 -31.56 -13.80
N ASN A 27 14.17 -32.65 -13.16
CA ASN A 27 15.09 -33.67 -13.71
C ASN A 27 14.57 -34.29 -15.01
N ALA A 28 13.26 -34.33 -15.20
CA ALA A 28 12.69 -34.74 -16.48
C ALA A 28 13.06 -33.79 -17.63
N GLN A 29 13.34 -32.55 -17.32
CA GLN A 29 13.69 -31.49 -18.29
C GLN A 29 15.22 -31.29 -18.43
N THR A 30 16.02 -31.76 -17.47
CA THR A 30 17.47 -31.53 -17.46
C THR A 30 18.27 -32.47 -18.40
N LYS A 31 17.62 -33.49 -18.97
CA LYS A 31 18.30 -34.40 -19.91
C LYS A 31 18.85 -33.69 -21.17
N ASP A 32 18.32 -32.49 -21.47
CA ASP A 32 18.76 -31.64 -22.58
C ASP A 32 19.42 -30.33 -22.11
N ALA A 33 20.09 -30.35 -20.94
CA ALA A 33 20.74 -29.18 -20.40
C ALA A 33 21.77 -28.60 -21.40
N ASN A 34 21.48 -27.42 -21.92
CA ASN A 34 22.37 -26.70 -22.83
C ASN A 34 23.68 -26.37 -22.10
N SER A 35 24.80 -26.61 -22.76
CA SER A 35 26.15 -26.34 -22.25
C SER A 35 26.36 -24.86 -21.91
N GLU A 36 25.72 -23.94 -22.66
CA GLU A 36 25.75 -22.50 -22.36
C GLU A 36 25.08 -22.16 -21.02
N LYS A 37 23.93 -22.79 -20.69
CA LYS A 37 23.28 -22.63 -19.39
C LYS A 37 24.16 -23.16 -18.25
N SER A 38 24.84 -24.26 -18.45
CA SER A 38 25.74 -24.81 -17.45
C SER A 38 26.93 -23.90 -17.16
N GLU A 39 27.52 -23.29 -18.19
CA GLU A 39 28.59 -22.32 -18.01
C GLU A 39 28.10 -21.01 -17.38
N ALA A 40 26.91 -20.56 -17.77
CA ALA A 40 26.26 -19.38 -17.13
C ALA A 40 25.95 -19.63 -15.65
N LEU A 41 25.52 -20.85 -15.29
CA LEU A 41 25.29 -21.25 -13.90
C LEU A 41 26.57 -21.20 -13.05
N LYS A 42 27.70 -21.70 -13.58
CA LYS A 42 29.00 -21.58 -12.89
C LYS A 42 29.36 -20.12 -12.63
N LYS A 43 29.19 -19.25 -13.64
CA LYS A 43 29.42 -17.80 -13.48
C LYS A 43 28.52 -17.18 -12.43
N LEU A 44 27.24 -17.56 -12.41
CA LEU A 44 26.27 -17.08 -11.43
C LEU A 44 26.61 -17.53 -10.00
N ARG A 45 27.03 -18.78 -9.81
CA ARG A 45 27.51 -19.30 -8.53
C ARG A 45 28.75 -18.53 -8.04
N ASN A 46 29.70 -18.26 -8.92
CA ASN A 46 30.89 -17.45 -8.62
C ASN A 46 30.49 -16.00 -8.28
N TYR A 47 29.49 -15.44 -8.99
CA TYR A 47 28.99 -14.12 -8.68
C TYR A 47 28.44 -14.05 -7.24
N PHE A 48 27.64 -15.02 -6.80
CA PHE A 48 27.14 -15.05 -5.42
C PHE A 48 28.25 -15.35 -4.42
N HIS A 49 29.26 -16.10 -4.79
CA HIS A 49 30.44 -16.28 -3.99
C HIS A 49 31.19 -14.95 -3.80
N ASP A 50 31.38 -14.16 -4.86
CA ASP A 50 32.12 -12.90 -4.83
C ASP A 50 31.32 -11.71 -4.26
N ASN A 51 30.00 -11.79 -4.32
CA ASN A 51 29.09 -10.74 -3.89
C ASN A 51 28.05 -11.29 -2.90
N PRO A 52 28.46 -11.61 -1.67
CA PRO A 52 27.54 -12.11 -0.66
C PRO A 52 26.44 -11.08 -0.40
N TYR A 53 25.21 -11.52 -0.46
CA TYR A 53 24.05 -10.65 -0.48
C TYR A 53 23.88 -9.85 0.83
N ARG A 54 23.92 -8.51 0.74
CA ARG A 54 23.49 -7.50 1.76
C ARG A 54 24.28 -7.35 3.06
N LEU A 55 25.31 -8.14 3.36
CA LEU A 55 26.09 -7.90 4.58
C LEU A 55 27.49 -7.44 4.20
N LYS A 56 27.87 -6.29 4.75
CA LYS A 56 29.29 -5.92 4.76
C LYS A 56 29.98 -6.82 5.78
N PRO A 57 31.02 -7.56 5.37
CA PRO A 57 31.83 -8.30 6.32
C PRO A 57 32.39 -7.37 7.41
N ASP A 58 32.43 -7.90 8.63
CA ASP A 58 32.93 -7.17 9.80
C ASP A 58 33.80 -8.13 10.61
N GLY A 59 35.10 -8.03 10.42
CA GLY A 59 36.08 -8.94 11.00
C GLY A 59 36.12 -8.90 12.53
N GLU A 60 35.87 -7.74 13.13
CA GLU A 60 35.84 -7.62 14.59
C GLU A 60 34.60 -8.30 15.20
N LYS A 61 33.46 -8.13 14.57
CA LYS A 61 32.24 -8.87 14.96
C LYS A 61 32.42 -10.37 14.75
N ALA A 62 33.01 -10.77 13.63
CA ALA A 62 33.27 -12.17 13.32
C ALA A 62 34.17 -12.82 14.36
N LYS A 63 35.28 -12.18 14.74
CA LYS A 63 36.17 -12.64 15.83
C LYS A 63 35.47 -12.77 17.14
N ARG A 64 34.62 -11.77 17.50
CA ARG A 64 33.81 -11.81 18.72
C ARG A 64 32.84 -12.98 18.70
N PHE A 65 32.12 -13.22 17.60
CA PHE A 65 31.18 -14.33 17.50
C PHE A 65 31.91 -15.68 17.54
N LEU A 66 33.09 -15.77 16.90
CA LEU A 66 33.90 -16.98 16.97
C LEU A 66 34.37 -17.31 18.40
N ALA A 67 34.69 -16.27 19.18
CA ALA A 67 35.06 -16.42 20.60
C ALA A 67 33.88 -16.85 21.48
N LEU A 68 32.63 -16.48 21.12
CA LEU A 68 31.41 -16.87 21.81
C LEU A 68 30.92 -18.28 21.45
N LEU A 69 31.50 -18.90 20.43
CA LEU A 69 31.04 -20.18 19.90
C LEU A 69 31.63 -21.35 20.71
N ASN A 70 30.74 -22.13 21.32
CA ASN A 70 31.05 -23.33 22.07
C ASN A 70 31.44 -24.50 21.16
N GLU A 71 32.11 -25.52 21.71
CA GLU A 71 32.53 -26.73 20.96
C GLU A 71 31.33 -27.58 20.46
N ASN A 72 30.17 -27.45 21.06
CA ASN A 72 28.93 -28.09 20.61
C ASN A 72 28.21 -27.35 19.49
N GLY A 73 28.65 -26.14 19.13
CA GLY A 73 28.05 -25.32 18.07
C GLY A 73 27.03 -24.29 18.55
N THR A 74 26.82 -24.14 19.88
CA THR A 74 25.94 -23.07 20.39
C THR A 74 26.75 -21.80 20.66
N PHE A 75 26.10 -20.62 20.61
CA PHE A 75 26.71 -19.38 21.05
C PHE A 75 26.46 -19.16 22.54
N SER A 76 27.50 -19.00 23.34
CA SER A 76 27.43 -18.92 24.80
C SER A 76 26.55 -17.78 25.32
N ASP A 77 26.51 -16.67 24.61
CA ASP A 77 25.63 -15.53 24.91
C ASP A 77 24.16 -15.76 24.49
N MET A 78 23.88 -16.83 23.75
CA MET A 78 22.54 -17.23 23.31
C MET A 78 21.99 -18.43 24.10
N ASP A 79 22.82 -19.17 24.83
CA ASP A 79 22.44 -20.41 25.55
C ASP A 79 21.29 -20.20 26.54
N ALA A 80 21.27 -19.07 27.25
CA ALA A 80 20.20 -18.75 28.20
C ALA A 80 18.87 -18.51 27.48
N THR A 81 18.90 -17.83 26.36
CA THR A 81 17.70 -17.56 25.52
C THR A 81 17.19 -18.87 24.91
N GLU A 82 18.07 -19.73 24.41
CA GLU A 82 17.70 -21.01 23.85
C GLU A 82 16.95 -21.89 24.87
N LYS A 83 17.48 -21.99 26.08
CA LYS A 83 16.85 -22.71 27.18
C LYS A 83 15.49 -22.13 27.60
N GLU A 84 15.35 -20.80 27.56
CA GLU A 84 14.08 -20.12 27.81
C GLU A 84 13.06 -20.43 26.72
N LEU A 85 13.46 -20.38 25.45
CA LEU A 85 12.58 -20.69 24.33
C LEU A 85 12.11 -22.16 24.37
N GLU A 86 13.00 -23.09 24.70
CA GLU A 86 12.70 -24.49 24.86
C GLU A 86 11.76 -24.76 26.07
N LYS A 87 12.11 -24.23 27.26
CA LYS A 87 11.30 -24.35 28.48
C LYS A 87 9.87 -23.86 28.30
N ASN A 88 9.68 -22.78 27.51
CA ASN A 88 8.38 -22.17 27.24
C ASN A 88 7.69 -22.73 26.01
N ASP A 89 8.26 -23.73 25.37
CA ASP A 89 7.75 -24.36 24.15
C ASP A 89 7.54 -23.36 22.99
N ILE A 90 8.39 -22.32 22.91
CA ILE A 90 8.23 -21.24 21.92
C ILE A 90 8.46 -21.74 20.50
N TYR A 91 9.32 -22.74 20.27
CA TYR A 91 9.56 -23.33 18.95
C TYR A 91 8.28 -23.92 18.32
N ASN A 92 7.32 -24.32 19.15
CA ASN A 92 6.07 -24.94 18.72
C ASN A 92 4.87 -24.00 18.81
N LYS A 93 5.03 -22.76 19.32
CA LYS A 93 3.97 -21.79 19.40
C LYS A 93 3.83 -21.02 18.11
N GLY A 94 2.59 -20.82 17.69
CA GLY A 94 2.30 -19.86 16.64
C GLY A 94 2.44 -18.42 17.13
N TYR A 95 2.56 -17.50 16.22
CA TYR A 95 2.68 -16.06 16.49
C TYR A 95 1.69 -15.25 15.67
N ALA A 96 1.27 -14.10 16.20
CA ALA A 96 0.28 -13.24 15.58
C ALA A 96 0.88 -12.41 14.41
N ASN A 97 2.16 -12.05 14.53
CA ASN A 97 2.89 -11.26 13.53
C ASN A 97 4.37 -11.64 13.51
N THR A 98 5.12 -11.09 12.57
CA THR A 98 6.54 -11.41 12.35
C THR A 98 7.46 -11.03 13.52
N THR A 99 7.08 -10.07 14.34
CA THR A 99 7.87 -9.62 15.51
C THR A 99 7.70 -10.54 16.70
N ASP A 100 6.67 -11.35 16.69
CA ASP A 100 6.37 -12.31 17.78
C ASP A 100 7.06 -13.66 17.56
N ASP A 101 7.67 -13.88 16.38
CA ASP A 101 8.42 -15.09 16.07
C ASP A 101 9.81 -15.09 16.75
N ARG A 102 9.80 -15.14 18.07
CA ARG A 102 11.03 -15.13 18.88
C ARG A 102 12.01 -16.24 18.49
N ALA A 103 11.51 -17.43 18.22
CA ALA A 103 12.33 -18.58 17.82
C ALA A 103 12.95 -18.36 16.43
N GLY A 104 12.19 -17.87 15.47
CA GLY A 104 12.69 -17.56 14.12
C GLY A 104 13.71 -16.44 14.10
N ILE A 105 13.51 -15.39 14.90
CA ILE A 105 14.49 -14.31 15.08
C ILE A 105 15.77 -14.84 15.70
N PHE A 106 15.68 -15.66 16.74
CA PHE A 106 16.81 -16.30 17.41
C PHE A 106 17.65 -17.16 16.45
N ILE A 107 17.00 -18.06 15.70
CA ILE A 107 17.68 -18.95 14.74
C ILE A 107 18.31 -18.12 13.60
N GLY A 108 17.57 -17.14 13.08
CA GLY A 108 18.06 -16.26 12.03
C GLY A 108 19.31 -15.48 12.44
N ASP A 109 19.33 -14.95 13.66
CA ASP A 109 20.50 -14.26 14.21
C ASP A 109 21.71 -15.20 14.33
N ALA A 110 21.52 -16.44 14.81
CA ALA A 110 22.58 -17.41 14.92
C ALA A 110 23.21 -17.76 13.55
N ILE A 111 22.40 -18.07 12.56
CA ILE A 111 22.90 -18.39 11.21
C ILE A 111 23.58 -17.16 10.58
N GLN A 112 23.10 -15.96 10.85
CA GLN A 112 23.74 -14.72 10.41
C GLN A 112 25.11 -14.47 11.06
N ARG A 113 25.30 -14.84 12.32
CA ARG A 113 26.62 -14.83 12.98
C ARG A 113 27.59 -15.77 12.29
N VAL A 114 27.14 -16.98 11.94
CA VAL A 114 27.93 -17.92 11.14
C VAL A 114 28.31 -17.31 9.80
N PHE A 115 27.39 -16.64 9.12
CA PHE A 115 27.71 -15.93 7.87
C PHE A 115 28.81 -14.88 8.05
N LEU A 116 28.79 -14.09 9.14
CA LEU A 116 29.84 -13.11 9.39
C LEU A 116 31.22 -13.76 9.60
N ILE A 117 31.27 -14.91 10.28
CA ILE A 117 32.51 -15.68 10.46
C ILE A 117 33.02 -16.18 9.09
N CYS A 118 32.16 -16.79 8.29
CA CYS A 118 32.54 -17.33 6.99
C CYS A 118 32.95 -16.23 6.00
N SER A 119 32.30 -15.09 6.02
CA SER A 119 32.62 -13.96 5.14
C SER A 119 33.95 -13.28 5.52
N ALA A 120 34.25 -13.19 6.82
CA ALA A 120 35.54 -12.69 7.29
C ALA A 120 36.71 -13.59 6.89
N TYR A 121 36.51 -14.92 6.84
CA TYR A 121 37.49 -15.85 6.27
C TYR A 121 37.79 -15.51 4.81
N ARG A 122 36.77 -15.28 4.00
CA ARG A 122 36.98 -14.93 2.59
C ARG A 122 37.79 -13.66 2.38
N LEU A 123 37.67 -12.70 3.29
CA LEU A 123 38.45 -11.45 3.26
C LEU A 123 39.87 -11.59 3.84
N GLY A 124 40.26 -12.79 4.29
CA GLY A 124 41.54 -13.02 4.93
C GLY A 124 41.66 -12.51 6.35
N GLU A 125 40.54 -12.11 6.98
CA GLU A 125 40.50 -11.56 8.34
C GLU A 125 40.48 -12.65 9.42
N ILE A 126 40.03 -13.86 9.05
CA ILE A 126 40.01 -15.06 9.89
C ILE A 126 40.65 -16.23 9.10
N PRO A 127 41.54 -17.02 9.68
CA PRO A 127 42.16 -18.14 9.01
C PRO A 127 41.18 -19.31 8.80
N ALA A 128 41.45 -20.15 7.78
CA ALA A 128 40.60 -21.24 7.35
C ALA A 128 40.30 -22.25 8.46
N GLU A 129 41.31 -22.64 9.23
CA GLU A 129 41.19 -23.61 10.32
C GLU A 129 40.19 -23.15 11.41
N LYS A 130 40.00 -21.84 11.58
CA LYS A 130 39.00 -21.29 12.52
C LYS A 130 37.60 -21.20 11.90
N ALA A 131 37.51 -20.67 10.68
CA ALA A 131 36.24 -20.51 9.99
C ALA A 131 35.60 -21.85 9.59
N LEU A 132 36.42 -22.85 9.26
CA LEU A 132 36.03 -24.19 8.89
C LEU A 132 36.12 -25.20 10.06
N SER A 133 36.24 -24.71 11.30
CA SER A 133 36.32 -25.56 12.49
C SER A 133 35.01 -26.34 12.69
N ASP A 134 35.14 -27.49 13.38
CA ASP A 134 33.97 -28.32 13.67
C ASP A 134 32.87 -27.58 14.43
N LYS A 135 33.22 -26.66 15.31
CA LYS A 135 32.23 -25.88 16.06
C LYS A 135 31.43 -24.94 15.19
N VAL A 136 32.03 -24.35 14.13
CA VAL A 136 31.30 -23.52 13.16
C VAL A 136 30.34 -24.39 12.33
N MET A 137 30.79 -25.55 11.89
CA MET A 137 29.92 -26.50 11.16
C MET A 137 28.80 -27.03 12.05
N LYS A 138 29.10 -27.37 13.32
CA LYS A 138 28.09 -27.80 14.29
C LYS A 138 27.07 -26.68 14.55
N ALA A 139 27.43 -25.40 14.49
CA ALA A 139 26.46 -24.32 14.64
C ALA A 139 25.45 -24.30 13.51
N ILE A 140 25.89 -24.49 12.26
CA ILE A 140 24.98 -24.62 11.13
C ILE A 140 23.99 -25.76 11.35
N VAL A 141 24.50 -26.93 11.76
CA VAL A 141 23.67 -28.13 12.00
C VAL A 141 22.72 -27.92 13.17
N HIS A 142 23.20 -27.36 14.30
CA HIS A 142 22.41 -27.13 15.49
C HIS A 142 21.20 -26.20 15.21
N TYR A 143 21.48 -24.99 14.74
CA TYR A 143 20.43 -24.01 14.49
C TYR A 143 19.55 -24.38 13.30
N GLY A 144 20.10 -25.10 12.32
CA GLY A 144 19.29 -25.67 11.24
C GLY A 144 18.31 -26.74 11.73
N LYS A 145 18.74 -27.62 12.64
CA LYS A 145 17.84 -28.60 13.27
C LYS A 145 16.75 -27.95 14.11
N LEU A 146 17.05 -26.86 14.81
CA LEU A 146 16.02 -26.10 15.51
C LEU A 146 14.97 -25.53 14.53
N GLU A 147 15.38 -24.99 13.39
CA GLU A 147 14.44 -24.47 12.39
C GLU A 147 13.56 -25.58 11.81
N ILE A 148 14.15 -26.69 11.41
CA ILE A 148 13.40 -27.82 10.82
C ILE A 148 12.49 -28.47 11.86
N GLY A 149 12.89 -28.50 13.13
CA GLY A 149 12.13 -29.09 14.24
C GLY A 149 10.93 -28.26 14.68
N ARG A 150 10.76 -27.01 14.22
CA ARG A 150 9.61 -26.16 14.58
C ARG A 150 8.33 -26.71 13.98
N LYS A 151 7.23 -26.69 14.76
CA LYS A 151 5.91 -27.05 14.23
C LYS A 151 5.41 -26.11 13.17
N ASN A 152 4.82 -26.65 12.12
CA ASN A 152 4.32 -25.92 10.95
C ASN A 152 2.79 -25.74 10.95
N ASP A 153 2.15 -25.81 12.11
CA ASP A 153 0.71 -25.62 12.25
C ASP A 153 0.25 -24.17 12.10
N ARG A 154 1.20 -23.21 11.99
CA ARG A 154 0.90 -21.80 11.78
C ARG A 154 1.92 -21.15 10.83
N PRO A 155 1.51 -20.08 10.09
CA PRO A 155 2.42 -19.38 9.19
C PRO A 155 3.63 -18.79 9.94
N ARG A 156 4.83 -19.10 9.46
CA ARG A 156 6.12 -18.59 9.97
C ARG A 156 6.88 -17.87 8.86
N PHE A 157 6.15 -16.99 8.18
CA PHE A 157 6.62 -16.45 6.91
C PHE A 157 7.96 -15.78 6.94
N HIS A 158 8.09 -14.74 7.77
CA HIS A 158 9.24 -13.85 7.66
C HIS A 158 10.55 -14.58 7.97
N ALA A 159 10.60 -15.31 9.07
CA ALA A 159 11.80 -16.03 9.46
C ALA A 159 12.09 -17.21 8.52
N SER A 160 11.14 -18.13 8.39
CA SER A 160 11.36 -19.40 7.70
C SER A 160 11.42 -19.29 6.17
N CYS A 161 10.70 -18.32 5.57
CA CYS A 161 10.71 -18.16 4.10
C CYS A 161 11.75 -17.15 3.60
N PHE A 162 12.14 -16.19 4.43
CA PHE A 162 12.97 -15.07 3.96
C PHE A 162 14.27 -14.91 4.73
N ALA A 163 14.22 -14.66 6.04
CA ALA A 163 15.41 -14.31 6.81
C ALA A 163 16.39 -15.48 6.93
N ILE A 164 15.92 -16.63 7.37
CA ILE A 164 16.73 -17.84 7.58
C ILE A 164 17.26 -18.40 6.25
N PRO A 165 16.44 -18.60 5.19
CA PRO A 165 16.95 -19.00 3.88
C PRO A 165 18.00 -18.06 3.30
N THR A 166 17.80 -16.75 3.45
CA THR A 166 18.77 -15.75 3.00
C THR A 166 20.11 -15.89 3.74
N ALA A 167 20.07 -16.05 5.07
CA ALA A 167 21.28 -16.26 5.85
C ALA A 167 21.98 -17.58 5.49
N ALA A 168 21.22 -18.65 5.34
CA ALA A 168 21.75 -19.97 4.98
C ALA A 168 22.44 -19.97 3.62
N VAL A 169 21.81 -19.39 2.60
CA VAL A 169 22.40 -19.34 1.25
C VAL A 169 23.64 -18.44 1.22
N ASN A 170 23.69 -17.41 2.04
CA ASN A 170 24.88 -16.56 2.16
C ASN A 170 26.05 -17.31 2.81
N VAL A 171 25.79 -18.14 3.84
CA VAL A 171 26.82 -19.03 4.42
C VAL A 171 27.34 -19.99 3.36
N TYR A 172 26.43 -20.65 2.61
CA TYR A 172 26.80 -21.57 1.55
C TYR A 172 27.76 -20.93 0.53
N PHE A 173 27.40 -19.76 0.00
CA PHE A 173 28.22 -19.07 -0.99
C PHE A 173 29.51 -18.45 -0.42
N ALA A 174 29.51 -18.04 0.84
CA ALA A 174 30.75 -17.60 1.50
C ALA A 174 31.79 -18.73 1.57
N MET A 175 31.32 -19.97 1.61
CA MET A 175 32.12 -21.18 1.74
C MET A 175 32.01 -22.10 0.50
N LEU A 176 31.78 -21.53 -0.68
CA LEU A 176 31.43 -22.28 -1.90
C LEU A 176 32.37 -23.44 -2.20
N ASP A 177 33.68 -23.22 -2.13
CA ASP A 177 34.69 -24.27 -2.45
C ASP A 177 34.57 -25.48 -1.50
N GLU A 178 34.31 -25.22 -0.20
CA GLU A 178 34.16 -26.30 0.79
C GLU A 178 32.79 -27.00 0.64
N MET A 179 31.75 -26.24 0.31
CA MET A 179 30.44 -26.81 0.04
C MET A 179 30.45 -27.67 -1.21
N ASP A 180 31.16 -27.26 -2.27
CA ASP A 180 31.35 -28.07 -3.49
C ASP A 180 32.15 -29.36 -3.22
N LYS A 181 33.17 -29.30 -2.36
CA LYS A 181 33.87 -30.53 -1.89
C LYS A 181 32.91 -31.45 -1.12
N ALA A 182 32.08 -30.88 -0.25
CA ALA A 182 31.08 -31.64 0.51
C ALA A 182 30.07 -32.34 -0.42
N GLU A 183 29.64 -31.68 -1.47
CA GLU A 183 28.74 -32.29 -2.48
C GLU A 183 29.38 -33.42 -3.27
N ARG A 184 30.68 -33.33 -3.51
CA ARG A 184 31.42 -34.42 -4.17
C ARG A 184 31.84 -35.54 -3.22
N GLY A 185 31.52 -35.43 -1.91
CA GLY A 185 31.93 -36.43 -0.90
C GLY A 185 33.38 -36.32 -0.49
N GLU A 186 34.07 -35.22 -0.77
CA GLU A 186 35.49 -34.97 -0.49
C GLU A 186 35.73 -34.24 0.85
N ALA A 187 34.67 -33.85 1.55
CA ALA A 187 34.74 -33.09 2.78
C ALA A 187 34.62 -33.99 4.04
N ARG A 188 35.00 -33.45 5.19
CA ARG A 188 34.75 -34.09 6.49
C ARG A 188 33.23 -34.28 6.71
N PRO A 189 32.80 -35.33 7.44
CA PRO A 189 31.40 -35.66 7.65
C PRO A 189 30.57 -34.47 8.19
N ILE A 190 31.11 -33.70 9.13
CA ILE A 190 30.42 -32.56 9.70
C ILE A 190 30.22 -31.40 8.70
N VAL A 191 31.16 -31.23 7.75
CA VAL A 191 31.02 -30.25 6.68
C VAL A 191 29.94 -30.69 5.70
N LYS A 192 29.87 -32.00 5.41
CA LYS A 192 28.77 -32.55 4.61
C LYS A 192 27.41 -32.36 5.25
N GLU A 193 27.28 -32.63 6.56
CA GLU A 193 26.06 -32.44 7.31
C GLU A 193 25.65 -30.95 7.32
N ALA A 194 26.61 -30.04 7.49
CA ALA A 194 26.38 -28.60 7.45
C ALA A 194 25.93 -28.14 6.03
N CYS A 195 26.55 -28.66 4.98
CA CYS A 195 26.14 -28.37 3.60
C CYS A 195 24.70 -28.80 3.33
N ASP A 196 24.34 -30.03 3.70
CA ASP A 196 22.99 -30.56 3.53
C ASP A 196 21.97 -29.73 4.33
N MET A 197 22.33 -29.32 5.56
CA MET A 197 21.48 -28.48 6.38
C MET A 197 21.23 -27.10 5.77
N LEU A 198 22.27 -26.44 5.23
CA LEU A 198 22.14 -25.16 4.53
C LEU A 198 21.19 -25.27 3.32
N LYS A 199 21.30 -26.37 2.57
CA LYS A 199 20.43 -26.62 1.41
C LYS A 199 18.98 -26.80 1.85
N VAL A 200 18.72 -27.63 2.85
CA VAL A 200 17.37 -27.88 3.35
C VAL A 200 16.71 -26.61 3.90
N VAL A 201 17.45 -25.86 4.72
CA VAL A 201 16.96 -24.61 5.28
C VAL A 201 16.76 -23.53 4.21
N GLY A 202 17.68 -23.44 3.25
CA GLY A 202 17.59 -22.51 2.13
C GLY A 202 16.39 -22.78 1.22
N LEU A 203 16.04 -24.07 1.03
CA LEU A 203 14.93 -24.49 0.18
C LEU A 203 13.57 -23.98 0.66
N GLN A 204 13.45 -23.63 1.94
CA GLN A 204 12.21 -23.07 2.49
C GLN A 204 11.74 -21.79 1.78
N ALA A 205 12.66 -21.04 1.15
CA ALA A 205 12.28 -19.90 0.31
C ALA A 205 11.41 -20.31 -0.90
N TRP A 206 11.60 -21.52 -1.40
CA TRP A 206 10.86 -22.06 -2.53
C TRP A 206 9.64 -22.87 -2.11
N THR A 207 9.74 -23.69 -1.08
CA THR A 207 8.69 -24.59 -0.65
C THR A 207 7.67 -23.92 0.26
N GLN A 208 8.12 -22.97 1.04
CA GLN A 208 7.39 -22.23 2.06
C GLN A 208 6.71 -23.08 3.13
N PRO A 209 6.74 -22.68 4.40
CA PRO A 209 6.15 -23.48 5.46
C PRO A 209 4.65 -23.57 5.33
N LEU A 210 4.15 -24.71 5.75
CA LEU A 210 2.77 -25.11 5.76
C LEU A 210 1.85 -24.08 6.40
N ARG A 211 0.77 -23.74 5.70
CA ARG A 211 -0.38 -23.04 6.25
C ARG A 211 -1.47 -24.06 6.58
N ASN A 212 -2.19 -23.85 7.66
CA ASN A 212 -3.40 -24.64 8.01
C ASN A 212 -4.60 -24.36 7.10
N ASP A 213 -4.36 -23.79 5.94
CA ASP A 213 -5.40 -23.49 4.98
C ASP A 213 -5.36 -24.57 3.90
N ALA A 214 -6.35 -25.45 3.94
CA ALA A 214 -6.49 -26.56 3.00
C ALA A 214 -6.60 -26.12 1.54
N THR A 215 -6.87 -24.85 1.27
CA THR A 215 -7.00 -24.31 -0.08
C THR A 215 -5.69 -23.71 -0.58
N ASP A 216 -4.77 -23.38 0.30
CA ASP A 216 -3.52 -22.69 -0.03
C ASP A 216 -2.31 -23.57 0.17
N ASN A 217 -2.46 -24.80 -0.24
CA ASN A 217 -1.47 -25.85 -0.14
C ASN A 217 -0.09 -25.36 0.26
N ASN A 218 0.26 -25.72 1.40
CA ASN A 218 1.41 -25.53 2.19
C ASN A 218 2.77 -25.63 1.52
N VAL A 219 2.82 -26.18 0.36
CA VAL A 219 4.01 -26.28 -0.47
C VAL A 219 3.69 -25.59 -1.79
N VAL A 220 4.46 -24.62 -2.17
CA VAL A 220 4.31 -24.00 -3.47
C VAL A 220 4.60 -25.05 -4.53
N SER A 221 3.56 -25.58 -5.17
CA SER A 221 3.75 -26.44 -6.33
C SER A 221 4.41 -25.60 -7.45
N ILE A 222 5.22 -26.25 -8.27
CA ILE A 222 5.83 -25.61 -9.43
C ILE A 222 4.80 -25.02 -10.36
N GLU A 223 3.70 -25.74 -10.57
CA GLU A 223 2.59 -25.31 -11.40
C GLU A 223 1.95 -24.06 -10.83
N ARG A 224 1.73 -24.01 -9.52
CA ARG A 224 1.22 -22.81 -8.86
C ARG A 224 2.22 -21.66 -8.95
N PHE A 225 3.50 -21.90 -8.72
CA PHE A 225 4.54 -20.88 -8.83
C PHE A 225 4.62 -20.31 -10.25
N ARG A 226 4.37 -21.13 -11.27
CA ARG A 226 4.33 -20.69 -12.66
C ARG A 226 3.06 -19.93 -13.01
N ASN A 227 1.91 -20.27 -12.45
CA ASN A 227 0.61 -19.78 -12.86
C ASN A 227 0.08 -18.67 -11.98
N HIS A 228 0.59 -18.52 -10.76
CA HIS A 228 0.11 -17.54 -9.81
C HIS A 228 1.20 -17.16 -8.82
N VAL A 229 1.40 -15.88 -8.63
CA VAL A 229 2.22 -15.36 -7.54
C VAL A 229 1.38 -15.46 -6.27
N TRP A 230 1.70 -16.40 -5.44
CA TRP A 230 0.82 -16.86 -4.40
C TRP A 230 0.64 -15.92 -3.22
N TRP A 231 1.53 -14.96 -3.00
CA TRP A 231 1.38 -14.06 -1.85
C TRP A 231 2.34 -12.89 -1.94
N VAL A 232 1.82 -11.68 -1.95
CA VAL A 232 2.58 -10.50 -2.37
C VAL A 232 3.64 -10.06 -1.41
N GLY A 233 3.32 -9.89 -0.15
CA GLY A 233 4.34 -9.57 0.84
C GLY A 233 5.44 -10.62 0.84
N GLY A 234 5.04 -11.89 0.72
CA GLY A 234 5.93 -13.01 0.61
C GLY A 234 6.77 -12.98 -0.65
N ASN A 235 6.19 -12.76 -1.81
CA ASN A 235 6.93 -12.73 -3.08
C ASN A 235 7.94 -11.61 -3.16
N ALA A 236 7.57 -10.41 -2.76
CA ALA A 236 8.49 -9.28 -2.76
C ALA A 236 9.77 -9.57 -1.98
N LEU A 237 9.64 -10.25 -0.85
CA LEU A 237 10.78 -10.64 0.00
C LEU A 237 11.47 -11.92 -0.48
N ALA A 238 10.70 -12.93 -0.92
CA ALA A 238 11.22 -14.21 -1.39
C ALA A 238 12.12 -14.06 -2.62
N TYR A 239 11.81 -13.18 -3.53
CA TYR A 239 12.64 -12.93 -4.71
C TYR A 239 14.10 -12.67 -4.37
N ARG A 240 14.42 -12.18 -3.19
CA ARG A 240 15.80 -11.92 -2.78
C ARG A 240 16.65 -13.17 -2.67
N SER A 241 16.09 -14.31 -2.23
CA SER A 241 16.80 -15.56 -2.01
C SER A 241 16.50 -16.63 -3.05
N LEU A 242 15.47 -16.48 -3.87
CA LEU A 242 15.07 -17.51 -4.84
C LEU A 242 16.17 -17.84 -5.85
N LEU A 243 16.79 -16.85 -6.48
CA LEU A 243 17.87 -17.08 -7.44
C LEU A 243 19.15 -17.63 -6.79
N PRO A 244 19.65 -17.10 -5.66
CA PRO A 244 20.76 -17.71 -4.94
C PRO A 244 20.47 -19.16 -4.53
N VAL A 245 19.25 -19.49 -4.06
CA VAL A 245 18.89 -20.88 -3.73
C VAL A 245 18.91 -21.77 -4.97
N ALA A 246 18.36 -21.31 -6.09
CA ALA A 246 18.42 -22.05 -7.35
C ALA A 246 19.87 -22.32 -7.79
N ALA A 247 20.75 -21.32 -7.64
CA ALA A 247 22.18 -21.47 -7.92
C ALA A 247 22.88 -22.40 -6.91
N MET A 248 22.51 -22.38 -5.64
CA MET A 248 22.99 -23.31 -4.62
C MET A 248 22.66 -24.77 -4.99
N TYR A 249 21.46 -25.02 -5.50
CA TYR A 249 21.04 -26.33 -5.98
C TYR A 249 21.60 -26.69 -7.38
N SER A 250 22.34 -25.78 -8.00
CA SER A 250 22.84 -25.96 -9.40
C SER A 250 21.69 -26.32 -10.37
N SER A 251 20.51 -25.75 -10.15
CA SER A 251 19.30 -26.14 -10.87
C SER A 251 18.97 -25.17 -12.01
N ILE A 252 19.30 -25.59 -13.24
CA ILE A 252 18.91 -24.90 -14.47
C ILE A 252 17.42 -24.70 -14.57
N PRO A 253 16.55 -25.70 -14.31
CA PRO A 253 15.12 -25.55 -14.41
C PRO A 253 14.51 -24.56 -13.37
N MET A 254 15.09 -24.44 -12.17
CA MET A 254 14.69 -23.41 -11.21
C MET A 254 14.95 -22.01 -11.75
N ILE A 255 16.09 -21.82 -12.39
CA ILE A 255 16.44 -20.51 -12.97
C ILE A 255 15.56 -20.22 -14.19
N ASP A 256 15.28 -21.22 -15.04
CA ASP A 256 14.32 -21.09 -16.14
C ASP A 256 12.95 -20.60 -15.65
N LEU A 257 12.41 -21.26 -14.62
CA LEU A 257 11.14 -20.90 -14.03
C LEU A 257 11.19 -19.49 -13.43
N LEU A 258 12.26 -19.17 -12.71
CA LEU A 258 12.38 -17.88 -12.05
C LEU A 258 12.47 -16.71 -13.03
N ALA A 259 13.21 -16.90 -14.14
CA ALA A 259 13.28 -15.90 -15.21
C ALA A 259 11.91 -15.63 -15.83
N GLU A 260 11.12 -16.67 -16.09
CA GLU A 260 9.75 -16.57 -16.60
C GLU A 260 8.86 -15.83 -15.59
N VAL A 261 8.86 -16.27 -14.34
CA VAL A 261 7.97 -15.75 -13.29
C VAL A 261 8.29 -14.31 -12.94
N CYS A 262 9.56 -13.92 -12.84
CA CYS A 262 9.94 -12.53 -12.56
C CYS A 262 9.45 -11.57 -13.64
N ARG A 263 9.55 -11.97 -14.91
CA ARG A 263 9.02 -11.15 -16.00
C ARG A 263 7.50 -11.06 -15.94
N ARG A 264 6.79 -12.17 -15.76
CA ARG A 264 5.32 -12.19 -15.66
C ARG A 264 4.79 -11.45 -14.44
N GLY A 265 5.56 -11.40 -13.34
CA GLY A 265 5.22 -10.65 -12.13
C GLY A 265 5.18 -9.13 -12.31
N ILE A 266 5.77 -8.60 -13.40
CA ILE A 266 5.65 -7.17 -13.75
C ILE A 266 4.36 -7.01 -14.58
N SER A 267 3.23 -6.99 -13.92
CA SER A 267 1.89 -6.97 -14.51
C SER A 267 0.90 -6.18 -13.66
N MET A 268 -0.29 -5.97 -14.19
CA MET A 268 -1.37 -5.27 -13.49
C MET A 268 -2.47 -6.24 -13.05
N THR A 269 -3.17 -5.86 -12.01
CA THR A 269 -4.39 -6.49 -11.52
C THR A 269 -5.51 -5.47 -11.33
N SER A 270 -6.74 -5.94 -11.17
CA SER A 270 -7.88 -5.12 -10.76
C SER A 270 -8.84 -5.96 -9.92
N GLN A 271 -9.82 -5.32 -9.29
CA GLN A 271 -10.80 -6.04 -8.46
C GLN A 271 -11.54 -7.13 -9.23
N THR A 272 -11.92 -6.85 -10.47
CA THR A 272 -12.71 -7.79 -11.29
C THR A 272 -11.87 -8.87 -11.98
N THR A 273 -10.55 -8.73 -12.03
CA THR A 273 -9.62 -9.70 -12.60
C THR A 273 -8.65 -10.28 -11.57
N TYR A 274 -8.90 -10.02 -10.31
CA TYR A 274 -8.00 -10.39 -9.21
C TYR A 274 -7.67 -11.89 -9.19
N SER A 275 -8.68 -12.74 -9.30
CA SER A 275 -8.51 -14.21 -9.27
C SER A 275 -7.69 -14.75 -10.44
N ASP A 276 -7.71 -14.08 -11.57
CA ASP A 276 -7.08 -14.50 -12.82
C ASP A 276 -5.72 -13.82 -13.03
N SER A 277 -5.40 -12.83 -12.22
CA SER A 277 -4.15 -12.09 -12.32
C SER A 277 -2.97 -12.93 -11.86
N PHE A 278 -1.86 -12.84 -12.58
CA PHE A 278 -0.63 -13.51 -12.20
C PHE A 278 -0.09 -12.97 -10.87
N TRP A 279 -0.09 -11.65 -10.70
CA TRP A 279 0.27 -10.98 -9.45
C TRP A 279 -0.96 -10.26 -8.90
N THR A 280 -1.55 -10.80 -7.84
CA THR A 280 -2.82 -10.33 -7.27
C THR A 280 -2.70 -9.09 -6.39
N GLU A 281 -1.56 -8.87 -5.77
CA GLU A 281 -1.23 -7.62 -5.10
C GLU A 281 -0.04 -7.01 -5.85
N GLY A 282 0.10 -5.77 -6.00
CA GLY A 282 1.13 -5.12 -6.80
C GLY A 282 0.54 -3.96 -7.55
N PHE A 283 0.88 -3.81 -8.83
CA PHE A 283 0.37 -2.71 -9.63
C PHE A 283 -1.10 -2.94 -9.97
N THR A 284 -1.93 -1.92 -9.72
CA THR A 284 -3.33 -1.92 -10.11
C THR A 284 -3.55 -1.20 -11.45
N ALA A 285 -4.60 -1.59 -12.16
CA ALA A 285 -4.87 -1.05 -13.50
C ALA A 285 -5.20 0.44 -13.53
N ASP A 286 -5.56 1.03 -12.39
CA ASP A 286 -5.74 2.48 -12.22
C ASP A 286 -4.44 3.27 -12.02
N GLY A 287 -3.31 2.57 -11.87
CA GLY A 287 -1.99 3.16 -11.70
C GLY A 287 -1.53 3.31 -10.25
N ALA A 288 -2.29 2.81 -9.29
CA ALA A 288 -1.87 2.67 -7.90
C ALA A 288 -1.27 1.28 -7.63
N GLY A 289 -1.37 0.78 -6.42
CA GLY A 289 -0.88 -0.54 -6.08
C GLY A 289 -1.42 -1.04 -4.75
N TRP A 290 -1.49 -2.37 -4.65
CA TRP A 290 -1.99 -3.08 -3.49
C TRP A 290 -0.92 -3.84 -2.73
N GLY A 291 -1.16 -3.98 -1.43
CA GLY A 291 -0.44 -4.88 -0.55
C GLY A 291 -1.34 -5.38 0.57
N HIS A 292 -1.11 -6.58 1.07
CA HIS A 292 -1.93 -7.24 2.08
C HIS A 292 -3.43 -7.29 1.73
N GLY A 293 -3.73 -7.79 0.54
CA GLY A 293 -5.07 -7.75 -0.05
C GLY A 293 -5.25 -6.51 -0.91
N MET A 294 -6.43 -5.94 -0.89
CA MET A 294 -6.79 -4.78 -1.71
C MET A 294 -6.60 -3.46 -0.96
N GLN A 295 -5.51 -3.34 -0.20
CA GLN A 295 -5.14 -2.12 0.50
C GLN A 295 -4.28 -1.24 -0.40
N CYS A 296 -4.58 0.04 -0.49
CA CYS A 296 -3.78 1.03 -1.23
C CYS A 296 -2.44 1.30 -0.54
N LEU A 297 -1.52 0.34 -0.63
CA LEU A 297 -0.16 0.44 -0.11
C LEU A 297 0.82 0.80 -1.24
N VAL A 298 0.51 1.85 -1.98
CA VAL A 298 1.22 2.25 -3.21
C VAL A 298 2.74 2.37 -3.03
N TRP A 299 3.20 2.73 -1.83
CA TRP A 299 4.61 2.93 -1.51
C TRP A 299 5.33 1.70 -0.91
N GLY A 300 4.66 0.61 -0.78
CA GLY A 300 5.19 -0.61 -0.16
C GLY A 300 5.46 -1.74 -1.16
N TYR A 301 4.73 -2.82 -1.00
CA TYR A 301 4.92 -4.08 -1.73
C TYR A 301 4.91 -4.00 -3.26
N PRO A 302 4.12 -3.13 -3.91
CA PRO A 302 4.18 -2.98 -5.36
C PRO A 302 5.58 -2.61 -5.86
N ILE A 303 6.23 -1.67 -5.19
CA ILE A 303 7.59 -1.24 -5.51
C ILE A 303 8.62 -2.33 -5.16
N ASP A 304 8.49 -2.92 -3.97
CA ASP A 304 9.41 -3.95 -3.50
C ASP A 304 9.38 -5.19 -4.41
N GLY A 305 8.18 -5.65 -4.76
CA GLY A 305 8.00 -6.81 -5.63
C GLY A 305 8.58 -6.59 -7.02
N ALA A 306 8.18 -5.52 -7.68
CA ALA A 306 8.68 -5.18 -9.02
C ALA A 306 10.20 -4.94 -9.01
N SER A 307 10.73 -4.22 -8.01
CA SER A 307 12.17 -3.95 -7.91
C SER A 307 12.98 -5.23 -7.72
N ASN A 308 12.51 -6.14 -6.87
CA ASN A 308 13.20 -7.42 -6.66
C ASN A 308 13.13 -8.33 -7.89
N ALA A 309 11.99 -8.40 -8.57
CA ALA A 309 11.86 -9.13 -9.83
C ALA A 309 12.80 -8.57 -10.90
N MET A 310 12.82 -7.25 -11.08
CA MET A 310 13.70 -6.58 -12.04
C MET A 310 15.18 -6.75 -11.71
N ASN A 311 15.56 -6.72 -10.42
CA ASN A 311 16.94 -6.98 -10.00
C ASN A 311 17.39 -8.41 -10.37
N MET A 312 16.51 -9.40 -10.26
CA MET A 312 16.83 -10.75 -10.72
C MET A 312 16.96 -10.84 -12.23
N LEU A 313 16.02 -10.23 -12.96
CA LEU A 313 16.13 -10.15 -14.43
C LEU A 313 17.43 -9.46 -14.86
N LYS A 314 17.85 -8.43 -14.12
CA LYS A 314 19.14 -7.76 -14.37
C LYS A 314 20.33 -8.69 -14.15
N MET A 315 20.33 -9.48 -13.09
CA MET A 315 21.40 -10.47 -12.82
C MET A 315 21.50 -11.55 -13.91
N LEU A 316 20.41 -11.84 -14.59
CA LEU A 316 20.34 -12.80 -15.69
C LEU A 316 20.65 -12.21 -17.07
N GLN A 317 20.84 -10.89 -17.19
CA GLN A 317 21.24 -10.27 -18.46
C GLN A 317 22.62 -10.79 -18.92
N GLY A 318 22.77 -10.97 -20.23
CA GLY A 318 23.99 -11.54 -20.81
C GLY A 318 24.15 -13.04 -20.57
N THR A 319 23.12 -13.72 -20.08
CA THR A 319 23.05 -15.18 -19.93
C THR A 319 21.98 -15.78 -20.85
N PRO A 320 21.93 -17.09 -21.04
CA PRO A 320 20.83 -17.74 -21.76
C PRO A 320 19.43 -17.57 -21.12
N TRP A 321 19.36 -17.08 -19.90
CA TRP A 321 18.11 -16.76 -19.18
C TRP A 321 17.66 -15.32 -19.32
N ALA A 322 18.39 -14.50 -20.09
CA ALA A 322 18.03 -13.09 -20.28
C ALA A 322 16.60 -12.96 -20.80
N GLN A 323 15.81 -12.15 -20.15
CA GLN A 323 14.45 -11.81 -20.54
C GLN A 323 14.40 -10.37 -21.05
N LYS A 324 13.59 -10.13 -22.06
CA LYS A 324 13.20 -8.79 -22.49
C LYS A 324 11.89 -8.43 -21.82
N LEU A 325 11.72 -7.17 -21.45
CA LEU A 325 10.41 -6.67 -21.03
C LEU A 325 9.52 -6.58 -22.28
N ASP A 326 8.37 -7.23 -22.23
CA ASP A 326 7.35 -7.14 -23.27
C ASP A 326 6.39 -5.95 -23.03
N LYS A 327 5.40 -5.80 -23.92
CA LYS A 327 4.43 -4.72 -23.84
C LYS A 327 3.63 -4.74 -22.53
N THR A 328 3.26 -5.92 -22.02
CA THR A 328 2.56 -6.06 -20.74
C THR A 328 3.38 -5.48 -19.59
N ASN A 329 4.68 -5.73 -19.58
CA ASN A 329 5.58 -5.23 -18.54
C ASN A 329 5.76 -3.71 -18.63
N THR A 330 5.99 -3.18 -19.85
CA THR A 330 6.20 -1.75 -20.04
C THR A 330 4.94 -0.96 -19.76
N GLU A 331 3.77 -1.44 -20.17
CA GLU A 331 2.47 -0.84 -19.83
C GLU A 331 2.23 -0.81 -18.32
N ALA A 332 2.52 -1.91 -17.61
CA ALA A 332 2.38 -1.97 -16.16
C ALA A 332 3.28 -0.95 -15.44
N LEU A 333 4.55 -0.87 -15.85
CA LEU A 333 5.50 0.10 -15.28
C LEU A 333 5.09 1.54 -15.59
N MET A 334 4.74 1.85 -16.84
CA MET A 334 4.30 3.19 -17.23
C MET A 334 3.05 3.61 -16.49
N ASN A 335 2.06 2.72 -16.39
CA ASN A 335 0.81 2.98 -15.67
C ASN A 335 1.07 3.27 -14.19
N PHE A 336 1.95 2.48 -13.55
CA PHE A 336 2.31 2.70 -12.14
C PHE A 336 3.09 4.02 -11.94
N PHE A 337 4.05 4.36 -12.81
CA PHE A 337 4.76 5.63 -12.70
C PHE A 337 3.84 6.83 -12.90
N ARG A 338 2.94 6.77 -13.87
CA ARG A 338 1.91 7.78 -14.13
C ARG A 338 0.98 7.94 -12.93
N GLY A 339 0.37 6.85 -12.48
CA GLY A 339 -0.57 6.86 -11.36
C GLY A 339 0.10 7.18 -10.02
N GLY A 340 1.24 6.56 -9.73
CA GLY A 340 2.01 6.83 -8.51
C GLY A 340 2.42 8.29 -8.36
N SER A 341 2.57 9.04 -9.47
CA SER A 341 2.89 10.46 -9.43
C SER A 341 1.81 11.31 -8.75
N TRP A 342 0.59 10.81 -8.62
CA TRP A 342 -0.52 11.50 -7.95
C TRP A 342 -0.50 11.38 -6.43
N TYR A 343 0.22 10.38 -5.90
CA TYR A 343 0.28 10.12 -4.47
C TYR A 343 1.40 10.87 -3.74
N TYR A 344 1.99 11.85 -4.40
CA TYR A 344 2.89 12.83 -3.78
C TYR A 344 2.70 14.20 -4.42
N TYR A 345 3.03 15.25 -3.68
CA TYR A 345 2.96 16.61 -4.17
C TYR A 345 4.18 17.41 -3.72
N LYS A 346 4.90 18.01 -4.69
CA LYS A 346 6.13 18.82 -4.44
C LYS A 346 7.16 18.13 -3.52
N GLY A 347 7.31 16.82 -3.67
CA GLY A 347 8.26 16.01 -2.91
C GLY A 347 7.72 15.44 -1.59
N TYR A 348 6.50 15.78 -1.20
CA TYR A 348 5.85 15.22 -0.01
C TYR A 348 4.85 14.14 -0.41
N ARG A 349 4.93 13.00 0.26
CA ARG A 349 3.96 11.90 0.10
C ARG A 349 2.64 12.26 0.74
N LEU A 350 1.55 11.71 0.21
CA LEU A 350 0.28 11.77 0.92
C LEU A 350 0.37 10.92 2.20
N PRO A 351 -0.11 11.43 3.34
CA PRO A 351 -0.15 10.66 4.58
C PRO A 351 -1.11 9.48 4.50
N GLY A 352 -0.82 8.43 5.26
CA GLY A 352 -1.71 7.30 5.40
C GLY A 352 -1.77 6.34 4.20
N LEU A 353 -0.74 6.31 3.35
CA LEU A 353 -0.65 5.43 2.17
C LEU A 353 0.49 4.41 2.28
N ASP A 354 0.91 4.12 3.49
CA ASP A 354 1.90 3.09 3.75
C ASP A 354 1.54 2.33 5.03
N ARG A 355 2.11 1.17 5.14
CA ARG A 355 1.88 0.24 6.24
C ARG A 355 2.26 0.86 7.58
N GLY A 356 1.25 1.26 8.34
CA GLY A 356 1.40 1.64 9.72
C GLY A 356 2.18 2.93 10.01
N SER A 357 2.36 3.80 9.03
CA SER A 357 3.07 5.06 9.21
C SER A 357 2.38 6.22 8.52
N TYR A 358 1.98 7.23 9.29
CA TYR A 358 1.47 8.48 8.75
C TYR A 358 2.58 9.38 8.25
N VAL A 359 3.66 9.42 9.00
CA VAL A 359 4.78 10.30 8.72
C VAL A 359 6.03 9.45 8.55
N TYR A 360 6.47 9.28 7.32
CA TYR A 360 7.84 8.91 7.06
C TYR A 360 8.77 9.99 7.60
N ASN A 361 10.04 9.82 7.52
CA ASN A 361 10.97 10.82 7.99
C ASN A 361 10.54 12.23 7.52
N PRO A 362 10.08 13.14 8.43
CA PRO A 362 9.54 14.45 8.05
C PRO A 362 10.61 15.40 7.52
N THR A 363 11.88 15.01 7.58
CA THR A 363 12.98 15.78 7.02
C THR A 363 13.37 15.33 5.61
N GLU A 364 12.78 14.24 5.10
CA GLU A 364 13.12 13.69 3.79
C GLU A 364 12.00 13.86 2.77
N LYS A 365 12.29 14.65 1.76
CA LYS A 365 11.51 14.71 0.52
C LYS A 365 11.97 13.58 -0.39
N SER A 366 11.48 12.36 -0.15
CA SER A 366 11.84 11.21 -0.97
C SER A 366 10.61 10.54 -1.58
N ILE A 367 10.66 10.35 -2.88
CA ILE A 367 9.61 9.62 -3.60
C ILE A 367 9.99 8.14 -3.64
N PRO A 368 9.18 7.24 -3.07
CA PRO A 368 9.56 5.84 -2.90
C PRO A 368 9.94 5.11 -4.17
N TYR A 369 9.28 5.40 -5.29
CA TYR A 369 9.61 4.73 -6.55
C TYR A 369 10.81 5.33 -7.30
N ALA A 370 11.43 6.39 -6.80
CA ALA A 370 12.55 7.06 -7.49
C ALA A 370 13.69 6.09 -7.85
N LYS A 371 14.05 5.23 -6.92
CA LYS A 371 15.10 4.22 -7.13
C LYS A 371 14.70 3.16 -8.16
N MET A 372 13.43 2.75 -8.18
CA MET A 372 12.91 1.81 -9.17
C MET A 372 12.90 2.47 -10.56
N LEU A 373 12.46 3.72 -10.66
CA LEU A 373 12.48 4.51 -11.89
C LEU A 373 13.90 4.65 -12.45
N ASP A 374 14.88 4.99 -11.60
CA ASP A 374 16.29 5.04 -12.00
C ASP A 374 16.79 3.69 -12.52
N GLY A 375 16.41 2.60 -11.86
CA GLY A 375 16.76 1.24 -12.29
C GLY A 375 16.15 0.85 -13.64
N VAL A 376 14.89 1.22 -13.89
CA VAL A 376 14.21 1.03 -15.19
C VAL A 376 14.93 1.81 -16.29
N ILE A 377 15.22 3.08 -16.07
CA ILE A 377 15.90 3.93 -17.05
C ILE A 377 17.31 3.38 -17.34
N GLN A 378 18.04 2.99 -16.31
CA GLN A 378 19.42 2.52 -16.48
C GLN A 378 19.52 1.18 -17.23
N ASN A 379 18.58 0.25 -17.00
CA ASN A 379 18.74 -1.11 -17.47
C ASN A 379 17.73 -1.54 -18.55
N TRP A 380 16.60 -0.82 -18.69
CA TRP A 380 15.47 -1.28 -19.49
C TRP A 380 14.88 -0.19 -20.41
N LEU A 381 15.51 0.99 -20.52
CA LEU A 381 14.96 2.14 -21.27
C LEU A 381 14.64 1.77 -22.72
N THR A 382 15.46 0.94 -23.36
CA THR A 382 15.27 0.51 -24.75
C THR A 382 14.08 -0.42 -24.96
N SER A 383 13.44 -0.92 -23.90
CA SER A 383 12.20 -1.70 -24.00
C SER A 383 10.97 -0.84 -24.21
N PHE A 384 11.09 0.46 -24.02
CA PHE A 384 10.00 1.44 -24.11
C PHE A 384 10.02 2.14 -25.47
N THR A 385 8.87 2.64 -25.91
CA THR A 385 8.78 3.48 -27.12
C THR A 385 9.56 4.79 -26.95
N ALA A 386 9.90 5.44 -28.04
CA ALA A 386 10.66 6.69 -28.00
C ALA A 386 9.94 7.80 -27.20
N GLU A 387 8.61 7.83 -27.25
CA GLU A 387 7.76 8.75 -26.49
C GLU A 387 7.81 8.41 -25.00
N GLU A 388 7.66 7.14 -24.64
CA GLU A 388 7.74 6.68 -23.25
C GLU A 388 9.14 6.88 -22.64
N GLN A 389 10.21 6.72 -23.44
CA GLN A 389 11.57 7.02 -22.99
C GLN A 389 11.72 8.50 -22.59
N LYS A 390 11.20 9.42 -23.41
CA LYS A 390 11.19 10.86 -23.08
C LYS A 390 10.36 11.15 -21.85
N GLU A 391 9.22 10.48 -21.71
CA GLU A 391 8.32 10.59 -20.56
C GLU A 391 9.03 10.13 -19.27
N LEU A 392 9.67 8.97 -19.27
CA LEU A 392 10.42 8.44 -18.12
C LEU A 392 11.55 9.38 -17.69
N LEU A 393 12.29 9.95 -18.63
CA LEU A 393 13.36 10.92 -18.35
C LEU A 393 12.82 12.23 -17.76
N ALA A 394 11.68 12.71 -18.26
CA ALA A 394 11.02 13.90 -17.71
C ALA A 394 10.50 13.64 -16.28
N LEU A 395 9.89 12.49 -16.04
CA LEU A 395 9.44 12.08 -14.71
C LEU A 395 10.61 11.93 -13.72
N GLN A 396 11.73 11.34 -14.16
CA GLN A 396 12.94 11.25 -13.36
C GLN A 396 13.43 12.64 -12.93
N LYS A 397 13.38 13.61 -13.83
CA LYS A 397 13.76 14.99 -13.53
C LYS A 397 12.79 15.63 -12.52
N GLU A 398 11.49 15.41 -12.68
CA GLU A 398 10.48 15.86 -11.71
C GLU A 398 10.76 15.32 -10.30
N VAL A 399 10.95 14.01 -10.20
CA VAL A 399 11.23 13.33 -8.92
C VAL A 399 12.51 13.85 -8.25
N LYS A 400 13.58 14.06 -9.02
CA LYS A 400 14.88 14.55 -8.48
C LYS A 400 14.85 16.01 -8.04
N THR A 401 14.05 16.83 -8.70
CA THR A 401 14.03 18.29 -8.44
C THR A 401 12.84 18.72 -7.59
N ASN A 402 11.87 17.84 -7.35
CA ASN A 402 10.59 18.14 -6.68
C ASN A 402 9.82 19.29 -7.36
N ARG A 403 9.97 19.42 -8.69
CA ARG A 403 9.27 20.41 -9.53
C ARG A 403 8.36 19.67 -10.49
N ILE A 404 7.20 20.23 -10.76
CA ILE A 404 6.23 19.66 -11.69
C ILE A 404 6.66 19.97 -13.13
N PHE A 405 7.11 18.96 -13.86
CA PHE A 405 7.54 19.07 -15.24
C PHE A 405 6.56 18.46 -16.26
N MET A 406 5.53 17.77 -15.76
CA MET A 406 4.66 16.94 -16.59
C MET A 406 3.42 17.69 -17.13
N ASN A 407 3.39 19.02 -17.05
CA ASN A 407 2.25 19.84 -17.49
C ASN A 407 1.94 19.77 -18.99
N GLY A 408 2.89 19.35 -19.83
CA GLY A 408 2.69 19.21 -21.28
C GLY A 408 2.01 17.91 -21.72
N TYR A 409 1.71 17.01 -20.77
CA TYR A 409 1.10 15.73 -21.05
C TYR A 409 -0.43 15.80 -21.00
N PRO A 410 -1.15 14.85 -21.61
CA PRO A 410 -2.61 14.83 -21.59
C PRO A 410 -3.16 14.93 -20.15
N THR A 411 -4.25 15.67 -19.98
CA THR A 411 -4.96 15.76 -18.69
C THR A 411 -5.43 14.39 -18.24
N GLY A 412 -5.46 14.18 -16.90
CA GLY A 412 -5.73 12.88 -16.30
C GLY A 412 -4.52 11.95 -16.23
N GLN A 413 -3.41 12.26 -16.92
CA GLN A 413 -2.18 11.46 -16.86
C GLN A 413 -1.27 11.90 -15.72
N TYR A 414 -0.92 13.18 -15.61
CA TYR A 414 -0.08 13.74 -14.53
C TYR A 414 -0.68 14.99 -13.87
N SER A 415 -1.70 15.55 -14.46
CA SER A 415 -2.40 16.74 -14.00
C SER A 415 -3.87 16.67 -14.40
N GLY A 416 -4.71 17.54 -13.86
CA GLY A 416 -6.14 17.51 -14.01
C GLY A 416 -6.81 16.74 -12.88
N VAL A 417 -7.82 15.93 -13.19
CA VAL A 417 -8.54 15.08 -12.22
C VAL A 417 -8.40 13.61 -12.62
N ARG A 418 -8.16 12.73 -11.65
CA ARG A 418 -8.02 11.29 -11.88
C ARG A 418 -8.82 10.48 -10.87
N TRP A 419 -9.55 9.47 -11.39
CA TRP A 419 -10.24 8.45 -10.62
C TRP A 419 -9.43 7.18 -10.54
N PHE A 420 -9.11 6.74 -9.31
CA PHE A 420 -8.43 5.48 -9.02
C PHE A 420 -9.47 4.45 -8.64
N PHE A 421 -10.04 3.79 -9.63
CA PHE A 421 -11.23 2.96 -9.50
C PHE A 421 -11.02 1.66 -8.69
N ASN A 422 -9.78 1.18 -8.58
CA ASN A 422 -9.46 0.03 -7.76
C ASN A 422 -9.24 0.40 -6.28
N ASN A 423 -9.03 1.67 -5.99
CA ASN A 423 -8.68 2.18 -4.66
C ASN A 423 -9.71 3.16 -4.09
N ASP A 424 -10.75 3.48 -4.86
CA ASP A 424 -11.80 4.43 -4.51
C ASP A 424 -11.26 5.86 -4.21
N ASP A 425 -10.21 6.30 -4.91
CA ASP A 425 -9.62 7.63 -4.72
C ASP A 425 -9.96 8.57 -5.87
N LEU A 426 -10.38 9.81 -5.56
CA LEU A 426 -10.46 10.89 -6.54
C LEU A 426 -9.45 11.97 -6.20
N MET A 427 -8.61 12.34 -7.17
CA MET A 427 -7.57 13.34 -6.96
C MET A 427 -7.60 14.43 -8.02
N LYS A 428 -7.29 15.66 -7.63
CA LYS A 428 -6.96 16.75 -8.53
C LYS A 428 -5.52 17.18 -8.31
N LYS A 429 -4.74 17.28 -9.39
CA LYS A 429 -3.35 17.73 -9.35
C LYS A 429 -3.13 18.83 -10.35
N THR A 430 -2.66 19.97 -9.87
CA THR A 430 -2.27 21.12 -10.68
C THR A 430 -0.87 21.60 -10.26
N PRO A 431 -0.22 22.50 -11.01
CA PRO A 431 1.03 23.12 -10.56
C PRO A 431 0.90 23.89 -9.24
N ASP A 432 -0.30 24.36 -8.92
CA ASP A 432 -0.56 25.30 -7.83
C ASP A 432 -1.14 24.63 -6.58
N TYR A 433 -1.83 23.50 -6.73
CA TYR A 433 -2.44 22.77 -5.61
C TYR A 433 -2.76 21.31 -5.95
N HIS A 434 -2.96 20.54 -4.90
CA HIS A 434 -3.39 19.15 -4.97
C HIS A 434 -4.57 18.91 -4.03
N ILE A 435 -5.54 18.13 -4.48
CA ILE A 435 -6.67 17.64 -3.69
C ILE A 435 -6.63 16.11 -3.72
N ASN A 436 -6.71 15.49 -2.57
CA ASN A 436 -6.87 14.05 -2.44
C ASN A 436 -8.16 13.72 -1.70
N ILE A 437 -8.98 12.83 -2.25
CA ILE A 437 -10.17 12.26 -1.62
C ILE A 437 -9.95 10.77 -1.54
N ASN A 438 -9.78 10.24 -0.33
CA ASN A 438 -9.48 8.83 -0.09
C ASN A 438 -10.68 8.14 0.57
N MET A 439 -11.19 7.12 -0.10
CA MET A 439 -12.37 6.36 0.30
C MET A 439 -12.05 4.86 0.34
N ALA A 440 -12.88 4.09 1.03
CA ALA A 440 -12.89 2.63 0.95
C ALA A 440 -14.33 2.11 1.03
N SER A 441 -14.83 1.61 -0.09
CA SER A 441 -16.08 0.87 -0.14
C SER A 441 -15.91 -0.57 0.33
N TYR A 442 -16.98 -1.35 0.35
CA TYR A 442 -16.93 -2.78 0.71
C TYR A 442 -15.95 -3.60 -0.14
N ARG A 443 -15.74 -3.22 -1.40
CA ARG A 443 -14.85 -3.94 -2.32
C ARG A 443 -13.36 -3.68 -2.09
N THR A 444 -12.98 -2.56 -1.46
CA THR A 444 -11.59 -2.24 -1.09
C THR A 444 -11.31 -2.64 0.36
N ASP A 445 -10.05 -2.77 0.71
CA ASP A 445 -9.62 -2.84 2.08
C ASP A 445 -9.15 -1.44 2.53
N GLY A 446 -9.45 -1.08 3.78
CA GLY A 446 -8.81 0.07 4.41
C GLY A 446 -7.35 -0.24 4.75
N LEU A 447 -6.63 0.75 5.24
CA LEU A 447 -5.24 0.56 5.64
C LEU A 447 -5.14 -0.26 6.93
N GLU A 448 -4.24 -1.23 6.94
CA GLU A 448 -4.01 -2.06 8.13
C GLU A 448 -3.47 -1.25 9.31
N SER A 449 -3.90 -1.63 10.50
CA SER A 449 -3.28 -1.23 11.76
C SER A 449 -2.45 -2.38 12.28
N ALA A 450 -1.13 -2.33 12.09
CA ALA A 450 -0.22 -3.31 12.65
C ALA A 450 0.16 -2.93 14.09
N ALA A 451 0.67 -3.89 14.86
CA ALA A 451 1.05 -3.68 16.26
C ALA A 451 2.07 -2.56 16.52
N PHE A 452 2.77 -2.11 15.48
CA PHE A 452 3.72 -1.01 15.55
C PHE A 452 3.13 0.34 15.11
N ALA A 453 1.85 0.44 14.84
CA ALA A 453 1.21 1.59 14.19
C ALA A 453 0.01 2.16 14.94
N ASP A 454 -0.27 1.74 16.13
CA ASP A 454 -1.23 2.35 17.09
C ASP A 454 -2.58 2.82 16.53
N ASN A 455 -3.29 2.09 15.69
CA ASN A 455 -4.61 2.49 15.17
C ASN A 455 -4.68 3.76 14.31
N TYR A 456 -3.57 4.39 13.93
CA TYR A 456 -3.64 5.63 13.17
C TYR A 456 -4.22 5.44 11.77
N ASN A 457 -4.25 4.22 11.26
CA ASN A 457 -4.87 3.88 9.98
C ASN A 457 -6.39 3.62 10.08
N PHE A 458 -7.02 4.07 11.15
CA PHE A 458 -8.45 3.88 11.37
C PHE A 458 -9.33 4.76 10.46
N TYR A 459 -8.93 6.00 10.20
CA TYR A 459 -9.75 6.99 9.51
C TYR A 459 -9.33 7.37 8.08
N PRO A 460 -8.14 7.05 7.55
CA PRO A 460 -7.67 7.61 6.27
C PRO A 460 -8.56 7.33 5.07
N THR A 461 -9.35 6.28 5.12
CA THR A 461 -10.21 5.82 4.02
C THR A 461 -11.70 6.14 4.20
N ASP A 462 -12.04 7.00 5.17
CA ASP A 462 -13.43 7.35 5.50
C ASP A 462 -13.93 8.58 4.72
N GLY A 463 -13.40 8.81 3.51
CA GLY A 463 -13.61 10.04 2.76
C GLY A 463 -12.71 11.18 3.24
N ALA A 464 -11.49 10.83 3.64
CA ALA A 464 -10.49 11.85 4.01
C ALA A 464 -10.17 12.74 2.83
N THR A 465 -10.15 14.05 3.05
CA THR A 465 -9.85 15.07 2.04
C THR A 465 -8.63 15.89 2.46
N LEU A 466 -7.59 15.90 1.63
CA LEU A 466 -6.37 16.65 1.90
C LEU A 466 -6.17 17.72 0.83
N PHE A 467 -5.82 18.93 1.28
CA PHE A 467 -5.57 20.08 0.42
C PHE A 467 -4.11 20.51 0.58
N GLN A 468 -3.33 20.45 -0.51
CA GLN A 468 -1.91 20.78 -0.48
C GLN A 468 -1.59 21.88 -1.51
N ARG A 469 -0.83 22.88 -1.12
CA ARG A 469 -0.30 23.95 -2.00
C ARG A 469 1.23 23.90 -2.05
N SER A 470 1.87 23.77 -0.92
CA SER A 470 3.31 23.56 -0.79
C SER A 470 3.71 22.10 -0.63
N GLY A 471 2.78 21.24 -0.30
CA GLY A 471 2.97 19.80 -0.11
C GLY A 471 3.10 19.38 1.36
N ASP A 472 3.48 20.33 2.22
CA ASP A 472 3.83 20.09 3.62
C ASP A 472 2.74 20.53 4.62
N GLU A 473 1.55 20.88 4.15
CA GLU A 473 0.47 21.45 4.97
C GLU A 473 0.12 20.60 6.19
N TYR A 474 0.17 19.29 6.04
CA TYR A 474 -0.15 18.34 7.12
C TYR A 474 1.11 17.74 7.75
N PHE A 475 2.18 17.69 7.00
CA PHE A 475 3.38 16.93 7.30
C PHE A 475 4.08 17.39 8.58
N HIS A 476 4.14 18.69 8.80
CA HIS A 476 4.85 19.28 9.95
C HIS A 476 4.01 19.37 11.23
N ILE A 477 2.71 19.06 11.16
CA ILE A 477 1.80 19.18 12.31
C ILE A 477 1.26 17.83 12.81
N MET A 478 1.51 16.74 12.09
CA MET A 478 0.92 15.45 12.40
C MET A 478 1.25 14.92 13.79
N GLY A 479 2.40 15.29 14.35
CA GLY A 479 2.74 14.94 15.74
C GLY A 479 1.77 15.46 16.78
N GLY A 480 1.03 16.54 16.47
CA GLY A 480 0.00 17.12 17.32
C GLY A 480 -1.43 16.90 16.84
N TRP A 481 -1.61 16.06 15.80
CA TRP A 481 -2.92 15.83 15.21
C TRP A 481 -3.90 15.10 16.14
N ASP A 482 -5.16 15.53 16.12
CA ASP A 482 -6.25 14.69 16.55
C ASP A 482 -6.61 13.74 15.40
N ILE A 483 -6.27 12.48 15.55
CA ILE A 483 -6.48 11.47 14.50
C ILE A 483 -7.96 11.26 14.17
N THR A 484 -8.86 11.58 15.10
CA THR A 484 -10.31 11.45 14.92
C THR A 484 -10.91 12.64 14.18
N ALA A 485 -10.14 13.72 14.04
CA ALA A 485 -10.49 14.93 13.31
C ALA A 485 -9.74 15.05 11.98
N MET A 486 -9.52 13.94 11.30
CA MET A 486 -8.91 13.94 9.97
C MET A 486 -9.78 14.71 8.98
N PRO A 487 -9.20 15.57 8.12
CA PRO A 487 -9.97 16.36 7.16
C PRO A 487 -10.91 15.51 6.32
N GLY A 488 -12.15 15.97 6.13
CA GLY A 488 -13.20 15.28 5.39
C GLY A 488 -13.91 14.15 6.13
N VAL A 489 -13.37 13.69 7.27
CA VAL A 489 -13.88 12.53 7.99
C VAL A 489 -15.01 12.92 8.94
N THR A 490 -16.06 12.09 8.95
CA THR A 490 -17.11 12.11 9.96
C THR A 490 -16.77 11.07 11.03
N ALA A 491 -16.72 11.49 12.28
CA ALA A 491 -16.32 10.62 13.40
C ALA A 491 -16.98 11.03 14.71
N ARG A 492 -17.05 10.11 15.66
CA ARG A 492 -17.47 10.39 17.04
C ARG A 492 -16.32 11.01 17.82
N GLU A 493 -16.61 11.99 18.66
CA GLU A 493 -15.65 12.52 19.62
C GLU A 493 -15.26 11.46 20.66
N GLY A 494 -14.03 11.55 21.18
CA GLY A 494 -13.52 10.66 22.21
C GLY A 494 -12.94 9.35 21.69
N MET A 495 -12.95 9.11 20.39
CA MET A 495 -12.41 7.90 19.77
C MET A 495 -10.88 7.82 19.89
N GLU A 496 -10.20 8.94 20.14
CA GLU A 496 -8.77 9.00 20.41
C GLU A 496 -8.35 8.26 21.69
N LYS A 497 -9.29 8.00 22.59
CA LYS A 497 -9.08 7.25 23.84
C LYS A 497 -9.16 5.74 23.67
N LEU A 498 -9.55 5.26 22.49
CA LEU A 498 -9.63 3.83 22.23
C LEU A 498 -8.25 3.22 22.21
N GLN A 499 -8.16 2.02 22.75
CA GLN A 499 -6.90 1.26 22.74
C GLN A 499 -6.54 0.85 21.31
N PRO A 500 -5.25 0.86 20.95
CA PRO A 500 -4.78 0.36 19.68
C PRO A 500 -5.17 -1.10 19.46
N VAL A 501 -5.54 -1.43 18.23
CA VAL A 501 -5.90 -2.80 17.83
C VAL A 501 -5.22 -3.15 16.52
N THR A 502 -4.68 -4.34 16.47
CA THR A 502 -4.12 -4.89 15.24
C THR A 502 -5.24 -5.33 14.31
N ASN A 503 -5.24 -4.81 13.12
CA ASN A 503 -6.19 -5.16 12.07
C ASN A 503 -5.47 -5.22 10.72
N TRP A 504 -5.32 -6.41 10.19
CA TRP A 504 -4.59 -6.65 8.93
C TRP A 504 -5.36 -6.25 7.68
N ARG A 505 -6.67 -5.97 7.80
CA ARG A 505 -7.55 -5.61 6.69
C ARG A 505 -8.02 -4.18 6.73
N GLY A 506 -7.63 -3.44 7.77
CA GLY A 506 -8.10 -2.09 7.98
C GLY A 506 -9.63 -2.02 8.13
N TYR A 507 -10.16 -0.89 7.79
CA TYR A 507 -11.59 -0.58 7.89
C TYR A 507 -12.09 -0.06 6.54
N CYS A 508 -13.32 -0.42 6.20
CA CYS A 508 -13.98 -0.01 4.97
C CYS A 508 -15.47 0.27 5.24
N SER A 509 -16.20 0.65 4.22
CA SER A 509 -17.66 0.75 4.32
C SER A 509 -18.34 -0.62 4.23
N LYS A 510 -19.47 -0.78 4.89
CA LYS A 510 -20.39 -1.93 4.71
C LYS A 510 -21.01 -1.98 3.31
N TYR A 511 -21.00 -0.88 2.57
CA TYR A 511 -21.66 -0.72 1.29
C TYR A 511 -20.69 -0.83 0.12
N ASN A 512 -21.04 -1.62 -0.88
CA ASN A 512 -20.34 -1.65 -2.15
C ASN A 512 -20.80 -0.47 -3.02
N PHE A 513 -20.50 0.73 -2.57
CA PHE A 513 -20.81 1.96 -3.28
C PHE A 513 -19.67 2.95 -3.13
N ALA A 514 -18.89 3.14 -4.18
CA ALA A 514 -18.00 4.27 -4.39
C ALA A 514 -17.86 4.51 -5.90
N ALA A 515 -17.92 5.75 -6.31
CA ALA A 515 -17.79 6.14 -7.70
C ALA A 515 -17.04 7.45 -7.84
N GLY A 516 -16.30 7.59 -8.95
CA GLY A 516 -15.69 8.85 -9.33
C GLY A 516 -15.79 9.05 -10.83
N ALA A 517 -16.37 10.16 -11.28
CA ALA A 517 -16.50 10.49 -12.70
C ALA A 517 -15.75 11.77 -13.06
N THR A 518 -14.92 11.68 -14.08
CA THR A 518 -14.13 12.80 -14.63
C THR A 518 -13.77 12.54 -16.09
N ASP A 519 -13.56 13.58 -16.87
CA ASP A 519 -12.97 13.47 -18.21
C ASP A 519 -11.43 13.67 -18.19
N GLY A 520 -10.86 13.70 -17.00
CA GLY A 520 -9.41 13.92 -16.78
C GLY A 520 -9.00 15.39 -16.76
N SER A 521 -9.91 16.34 -17.05
CA SER A 521 -9.60 17.77 -17.13
C SER A 521 -9.63 18.46 -15.74
N GLU A 522 -10.43 19.50 -15.56
CA GLU A 522 -10.44 20.30 -14.34
C GLU A 522 -11.50 19.91 -13.33
N ASN A 523 -12.45 19.08 -13.75
CA ASN A 523 -13.66 18.78 -13.01
C ASN A 523 -13.80 17.30 -12.71
N GLY A 524 -14.46 17.00 -11.61
CA GLY A 524 -14.75 15.62 -11.24
C GLY A 524 -15.75 15.54 -10.08
N VAL A 525 -16.41 14.42 -9.95
CA VAL A 525 -17.36 14.13 -8.89
C VAL A 525 -17.10 12.74 -8.33
N ALA A 526 -17.19 12.60 -7.01
CA ALA A 526 -17.13 11.29 -6.36
C ALA A 526 -18.19 11.17 -5.27
N GLY A 527 -18.50 9.95 -4.90
CA GLY A 527 -19.39 9.68 -3.79
C GLY A 527 -19.22 8.31 -3.17
N ILE A 528 -19.57 8.22 -1.89
CA ILE A 528 -19.53 6.97 -1.11
C ILE A 528 -20.74 6.90 -0.18
N VAL A 529 -21.26 5.70 0.01
CA VAL A 529 -22.14 5.38 1.15
C VAL A 529 -21.27 4.79 2.24
N PHE A 530 -21.22 5.45 3.38
CA PHE A 530 -20.29 5.10 4.43
C PHE A 530 -20.99 4.66 5.72
N GLU A 531 -20.66 3.47 6.18
CA GLU A 531 -20.90 2.94 7.51
C GLU A 531 -19.73 1.99 7.78
N LYS A 532 -18.89 2.37 8.74
CA LYS A 532 -17.63 1.67 9.00
C LYS A 532 -17.83 0.21 9.39
N MET A 533 -17.01 -0.64 8.85
CA MET A 533 -16.85 -2.03 9.28
C MET A 533 -15.37 -2.42 9.33
N ASN A 534 -15.08 -3.47 10.10
CA ASN A 534 -13.79 -4.12 10.08
C ASN A 534 -13.62 -4.91 8.77
N GLY A 535 -12.57 -4.64 8.03
CA GLY A 535 -12.26 -5.37 6.80
C GLY A 535 -12.10 -6.88 6.99
N SER A 536 -11.68 -7.32 8.18
CA SER A 536 -11.55 -8.74 8.53
C SER A 536 -12.90 -9.47 8.68
N ASP A 537 -14.00 -8.74 8.82
CA ASP A 537 -15.34 -9.34 8.91
C ASP A 537 -15.93 -9.64 7.51
N LYS A 538 -15.29 -9.15 6.44
CA LYS A 538 -15.64 -9.53 5.08
C LYS A 538 -15.30 -11.00 4.83
N LYS A 539 -16.14 -11.70 4.07
CA LYS A 539 -15.69 -12.93 3.44
C LYS A 539 -14.71 -12.56 2.34
N ALA A 540 -13.44 -12.53 2.66
CA ALA A 540 -12.42 -12.24 1.70
C ALA A 540 -12.39 -13.33 0.63
N VAL A 541 -12.75 -12.99 -0.59
CA VAL A 541 -12.73 -13.89 -1.73
C VAL A 541 -11.31 -14.34 -2.04
N ASN A 542 -10.33 -13.52 -1.70
CA ASN A 542 -8.98 -13.62 -2.24
C ASN A 542 -7.92 -13.84 -1.19
N ASP A 543 -8.27 -13.83 0.09
CA ASP A 543 -7.33 -13.81 1.17
C ASP A 543 -7.57 -14.94 2.14
N LYS A 544 -7.27 -16.08 1.64
CA LYS A 544 -7.37 -17.32 2.35
C LYS A 544 -6.22 -17.38 3.36
N GLY A 545 -6.47 -17.04 4.59
CA GLY A 545 -5.53 -17.22 5.69
C GLY A 545 -5.05 -15.95 6.39
N ASP A 546 -5.20 -14.76 5.81
CA ASP A 546 -4.92 -13.48 6.45
C ASP A 546 -6.17 -12.69 6.85
N ALA A 547 -7.35 -13.25 6.67
CA ALA A 547 -8.56 -12.70 7.27
C ALA A 547 -8.29 -12.59 8.77
N GLY A 548 -7.96 -11.41 9.21
CA GLY A 548 -7.39 -11.19 10.52
C GLY A 548 -8.29 -11.72 11.62
N LYS A 549 -7.81 -12.70 12.33
CA LYS A 549 -8.38 -13.11 13.61
C LYS A 549 -8.36 -11.97 14.64
N ASN A 550 -7.78 -10.84 14.29
CA ASN A 550 -7.48 -9.69 15.15
C ASN A 550 -8.31 -8.45 14.80
N GLY A 551 -9.41 -8.61 14.07
CA GLY A 551 -10.32 -7.52 13.84
C GLY A 551 -10.94 -7.00 15.13
N VAL A 552 -11.11 -5.70 15.19
CA VAL A 552 -11.81 -5.07 16.31
C VAL A 552 -13.28 -5.42 16.23
N LYS A 553 -13.76 -6.19 17.15
CA LYS A 553 -15.19 -6.37 17.44
C LYS A 553 -15.66 -5.30 18.43
N ASN A 554 -15.24 -4.08 18.25
CA ASN A 554 -15.63 -3.02 19.15
C ASN A 554 -16.71 -2.19 18.51
N GLU A 555 -17.96 -2.35 18.97
CA GLU A 555 -19.10 -1.58 18.50
C GLU A 555 -18.92 -0.07 18.65
N LEU A 556 -18.02 0.36 19.55
CA LEU A 556 -17.66 1.77 19.69
C LEU A 556 -17.01 2.37 18.44
N LEU A 557 -16.39 1.54 17.59
CA LEU A 557 -15.70 1.97 16.37
C LEU A 557 -16.69 2.29 15.24
N TYR A 558 -17.86 1.71 15.31
CA TYR A 558 -18.94 1.91 14.36
C TYR A 558 -19.97 2.79 15.03
N GLY A 559 -20.53 3.67 14.41
CA GLY A 559 -21.51 4.44 15.16
C GLY A 559 -22.33 5.39 14.33
N PHE A 560 -22.01 5.54 13.07
CA PHE A 560 -22.79 6.42 12.20
C PHE A 560 -22.82 5.92 10.77
N LYS A 561 -23.83 6.35 10.02
CA LYS A 561 -23.97 6.18 8.59
C LYS A 561 -24.05 7.54 7.93
N ALA A 562 -23.47 7.70 6.75
CA ALA A 562 -23.55 8.91 5.96
C ALA A 562 -23.46 8.62 4.46
N TYR A 563 -24.11 9.46 3.65
CA TYR A 563 -23.95 9.55 2.20
C TYR A 563 -23.09 10.79 1.92
N LYS A 564 -21.95 10.61 1.29
CA LYS A 564 -20.95 11.68 1.12
C LYS A 564 -20.66 11.87 -0.36
N GLY A 565 -20.92 13.06 -0.86
CA GLY A 565 -20.61 13.48 -2.23
C GLY A 565 -19.54 14.56 -2.24
N TYR A 566 -18.62 14.44 -3.18
CA TYR A 566 -17.48 15.32 -3.36
C TYR A 566 -17.48 15.83 -4.79
N PHE A 567 -17.33 17.14 -4.96
CA PHE A 567 -17.40 17.78 -6.27
C PHE A 567 -16.22 18.70 -6.46
N ILE A 568 -15.46 18.47 -7.51
CA ILE A 568 -14.36 19.33 -7.95
C ILE A 568 -14.85 20.12 -9.16
N LEU A 569 -14.90 21.42 -9.02
CA LEU A 569 -15.41 22.34 -10.04
C LEU A 569 -14.46 23.54 -10.22
N GLY A 570 -13.54 23.42 -11.19
CA GLY A 570 -12.44 24.36 -11.35
C GLY A 570 -11.64 24.48 -10.03
N ASP A 571 -11.52 25.68 -9.51
CA ASP A 571 -10.83 25.99 -8.25
C ASP A 571 -11.70 25.78 -6.98
N TYR A 572 -12.87 25.19 -7.11
CA TYR A 572 -13.75 24.91 -5.99
C TYR A 572 -13.84 23.40 -5.72
N PHE A 573 -13.69 23.04 -4.47
CA PHE A 573 -14.06 21.74 -3.93
C PHE A 573 -15.34 21.90 -3.11
N VAL A 574 -16.33 21.06 -3.33
CA VAL A 574 -17.60 21.08 -2.60
C VAL A 574 -17.82 19.71 -1.98
N ALA A 575 -18.12 19.65 -0.70
CA ALA A 575 -18.53 18.44 -0.01
C ALA A 575 -19.97 18.55 0.48
N LEU A 576 -20.76 17.54 0.16
CA LEU A 576 -22.14 17.37 0.62
C LEU A 576 -22.24 16.09 1.44
N GLY A 577 -22.96 16.15 2.54
CA GLY A 577 -23.33 15.00 3.34
C GLY A 577 -24.80 14.95 3.62
N ALA A 578 -25.37 13.75 3.57
CA ALA A 578 -26.78 13.51 3.88
C ALA A 578 -26.95 12.20 4.64
N GLY A 579 -28.10 12.03 5.31
CA GLY A 579 -28.39 10.82 6.07
C GLY A 579 -27.40 10.57 7.21
N VAL A 580 -26.76 11.60 7.73
CA VAL A 580 -25.86 11.48 8.89
C VAL A 580 -26.67 11.03 10.09
N THR A 581 -26.49 9.79 10.49
CA THR A 581 -27.28 9.14 11.53
C THR A 581 -26.38 8.42 12.51
N ASN A 582 -26.53 8.74 13.80
CA ASN A 582 -25.87 7.99 14.86
C ASN A 582 -26.57 6.63 15.03
N MET A 583 -25.88 5.54 14.74
CA MET A 583 -26.38 4.16 14.84
C MET A 583 -26.25 3.59 16.25
N THR A 584 -25.51 4.27 17.13
CA THR A 584 -25.26 3.86 18.53
C THR A 584 -25.47 5.04 19.48
N PRO A 585 -26.72 5.54 19.61
CA PRO A 585 -27.03 6.78 20.34
C PRO A 585 -26.73 6.70 21.84
N ASN A 586 -26.57 5.51 22.39
CA ASN A 586 -26.26 5.30 23.80
C ASN A 586 -24.77 5.48 24.14
N ILE A 587 -23.91 5.65 23.11
CA ILE A 587 -22.49 5.86 23.30
C ILE A 587 -22.21 7.36 23.35
N GLU A 588 -21.52 7.81 24.38
CA GLU A 588 -21.15 9.22 24.59
C GLU A 588 -20.25 9.75 23.47
N GLY A 589 -20.40 11.01 23.14
CA GLY A 589 -19.62 11.75 22.17
C GLY A 589 -20.44 12.23 20.97
N ASP A 590 -20.25 13.49 20.60
CA ASP A 590 -20.89 14.08 19.43
C ASP A 590 -20.35 13.50 18.13
N ILE A 591 -21.21 13.34 17.15
CA ILE A 591 -20.80 13.07 15.78
C ILE A 591 -20.37 14.39 15.13
N ARG A 592 -19.19 14.43 14.55
CA ARG A 592 -18.66 15.64 13.90
C ARG A 592 -18.09 15.32 12.52
N THR A 593 -18.22 16.25 11.58
CA THR A 593 -17.53 16.21 10.28
C THR A 593 -16.44 17.27 10.27
N THR A 594 -15.19 16.86 10.22
CA THR A 594 -14.05 17.77 10.14
C THR A 594 -13.92 18.29 8.70
N ILE A 595 -13.90 19.60 8.54
CA ILE A 595 -13.68 20.22 7.22
C ILE A 595 -12.19 20.24 6.91
N ASP A 596 -11.37 20.70 7.86
CA ASP A 596 -9.92 20.63 7.78
C ASP A 596 -9.27 20.61 9.17
N GLN A 597 -8.09 20.04 9.25
CA GLN A 597 -7.16 20.13 10.37
C GLN A 597 -5.76 20.32 9.79
N THR A 598 -5.29 21.57 9.75
CA THR A 598 -4.11 21.96 8.99
C THR A 598 -3.22 22.92 9.79
N SER A 599 -2.04 23.24 9.29
CA SER A 599 -1.16 24.21 9.92
C SER A 599 -1.83 25.58 10.02
N LEU A 600 -1.83 26.17 11.21
CA LEU A 600 -2.23 27.56 11.36
C LEU A 600 -1.14 28.47 10.76
N VAL A 601 -1.51 29.26 9.77
CA VAL A 601 -0.63 30.27 9.16
C VAL A 601 -0.94 31.67 9.65
N ASN A 602 0.01 32.58 9.55
CA ASN A 602 -0.22 33.99 9.80
C ASN A 602 -1.28 34.54 8.82
N ASN A 603 -2.00 35.57 9.21
CA ASN A 603 -3.10 36.16 8.44
C ASN A 603 -4.25 35.17 8.15
N THR A 604 -4.69 34.46 9.19
CA THR A 604 -5.96 33.72 9.19
C THR A 604 -7.07 34.63 9.68
N TYR A 605 -8.17 34.71 8.95
CA TYR A 605 -9.27 35.61 9.30
C TYR A 605 -10.61 35.12 8.73
N ILE A 606 -11.69 35.55 9.36
CA ILE A 606 -13.04 35.45 8.80
C ILE A 606 -13.33 36.69 7.96
N LEU A 607 -13.71 36.48 6.69
CA LEU A 607 -14.11 37.52 5.75
C LEU A 607 -15.64 37.51 5.59
N ASN A 608 -16.30 38.61 5.99
CA ASN A 608 -17.71 38.77 5.84
C ASN A 608 -18.01 40.16 5.27
N LYS A 609 -18.65 40.22 4.08
CA LYS A 609 -19.00 41.50 3.41
C LYS A 609 -17.82 42.47 3.33
N GLY A 610 -16.65 41.97 2.97
CA GLY A 610 -15.42 42.77 2.88
C GLY A 610 -14.73 43.11 4.19
N LYS A 611 -15.34 42.83 5.33
CA LYS A 611 -14.75 43.03 6.68
C LYS A 611 -13.95 41.79 7.08
N LYS A 612 -12.72 42.02 7.52
CA LYS A 612 -11.80 40.99 8.04
C LYS A 612 -11.89 40.96 9.58
N HIS A 613 -12.10 39.77 10.12
CA HIS A 613 -11.95 39.50 11.55
C HIS A 613 -10.78 38.51 11.71
N VAL A 614 -9.67 39.00 12.21
CA VAL A 614 -8.43 38.19 12.37
C VAL A 614 -8.65 37.17 13.47
N ILE A 615 -8.17 35.96 13.23
CA ILE A 615 -8.16 34.85 14.18
C ILE A 615 -6.72 34.56 14.57
N SER A 616 -6.46 34.44 15.85
CA SER A 616 -5.15 34.27 16.43
C SER A 616 -5.04 32.95 17.18
N LEU A 617 -3.79 32.55 17.47
CA LEU A 617 -3.55 31.40 18.32
C LEU A 617 -4.23 31.54 19.68
N GLY A 618 -4.95 30.51 20.09
CA GLY A 618 -5.77 30.50 21.31
C GLY A 618 -7.24 30.85 21.08
N ASP A 619 -7.61 31.36 19.89
CA ASP A 619 -9.00 31.68 19.60
C ASP A 619 -9.83 30.42 19.31
N GLU A 620 -11.04 30.40 19.85
CA GLU A 620 -12.09 29.46 19.50
C GLU A 620 -13.33 30.29 19.09
N VAL A 621 -13.73 30.15 17.82
CA VAL A 621 -14.81 30.96 17.23
C VAL A 621 -15.76 30.08 16.41
N GLU A 622 -16.90 30.67 16.01
CA GLU A 622 -17.81 30.01 15.05
C GLU A 622 -17.72 30.70 13.69
N LEU A 623 -17.52 29.91 12.64
CA LEU A 623 -17.81 30.33 11.27
C LEU A 623 -19.31 30.16 11.04
N LYS A 624 -20.01 31.25 10.83
CA LYS A 624 -21.47 31.26 10.59
C LYS A 624 -21.75 31.45 9.12
N SER A 625 -22.64 30.63 8.54
CA SER A 625 -23.09 30.80 7.16
C SER A 625 -24.01 32.04 7.02
N ASN A 626 -24.16 32.52 5.80
CA ASN A 626 -25.05 33.61 5.45
C ASN A 626 -25.70 33.32 4.08
N LYS A 627 -27.04 33.39 4.04
CA LYS A 627 -27.83 33.12 2.82
C LYS A 627 -27.62 34.15 1.70
N SER A 628 -27.21 35.37 2.07
CA SER A 628 -27.08 36.46 1.10
C SER A 628 -25.71 36.52 0.43
N ASN A 629 -24.65 36.08 1.13
CA ASN A 629 -23.29 36.08 0.61
C ASN A 629 -22.42 35.06 1.39
N PRO A 630 -21.44 34.43 0.73
CA PRO A 630 -20.51 33.54 1.41
C PRO A 630 -19.72 34.24 2.51
N VAL A 631 -19.60 33.60 3.66
CA VAL A 631 -18.66 34.00 4.72
C VAL A 631 -17.50 33.05 4.66
N TRP A 632 -16.29 33.56 4.55
CA TRP A 632 -15.10 32.77 4.34
C TRP A 632 -14.18 32.78 5.56
N LEU A 633 -13.70 31.59 5.97
CA LEU A 633 -12.50 31.48 6.76
C LEU A 633 -11.31 31.39 5.76
N VAL A 634 -10.43 32.38 5.80
CA VAL A 634 -9.33 32.51 4.85
C VAL A 634 -8.01 32.27 5.56
N GLN A 635 -7.23 31.36 5.06
CA GLN A 635 -5.79 31.24 5.35
C GLN A 635 -5.03 31.84 4.17
N GLU A 636 -4.51 33.05 4.34
CA GLU A 636 -3.86 33.78 3.24
C GLU A 636 -2.65 33.04 2.67
N GLY A 637 -2.65 32.85 1.35
CA GLY A 637 -1.63 32.04 0.68
C GLY A 637 -1.84 30.51 0.75
N LYS A 638 -2.91 30.05 1.40
CA LYS A 638 -3.32 28.64 1.46
C LYS A 638 -4.71 28.46 0.86
N PHE A 639 -5.73 28.20 1.64
CA PHE A 639 -7.08 27.89 1.21
C PHE A 639 -8.10 28.77 1.92
N ALA A 640 -9.32 28.82 1.37
CA ALA A 640 -10.44 29.48 2.00
C ALA A 640 -11.64 28.52 2.09
N TYR A 641 -12.38 28.57 3.19
CA TYR A 641 -13.47 27.68 3.54
C TYR A 641 -14.75 28.44 3.74
N THR A 642 -15.86 27.95 3.20
CA THR A 642 -17.20 28.52 3.44
C THR A 642 -18.23 27.44 3.65
N LEU A 643 -19.29 27.76 4.38
CA LEU A 643 -20.41 26.88 4.62
C LEU A 643 -21.53 27.14 3.62
N LEU A 644 -22.26 26.11 3.25
CA LEU A 644 -23.44 26.20 2.41
C LEU A 644 -24.69 26.36 3.31
N PRO A 645 -25.31 27.54 3.35
CA PRO A 645 -26.30 27.92 4.38
C PRO A 645 -27.59 27.11 4.36
N GLU A 646 -27.87 26.42 3.26
CA GLU A 646 -29.01 25.52 3.14
C GLU A 646 -28.85 24.23 3.94
N TYR A 647 -27.59 23.88 4.27
CA TYR A 647 -27.22 22.58 4.88
C TYR A 647 -26.37 22.72 6.14
N THR A 648 -25.71 23.86 6.33
CA THR A 648 -24.80 24.08 7.48
C THR A 648 -24.91 25.52 7.96
N ASP A 649 -25.43 25.73 9.15
CA ASP A 649 -25.58 27.05 9.77
C ASP A 649 -24.25 27.59 10.27
N LYS A 650 -23.46 26.74 10.91
CA LYS A 650 -22.20 27.07 11.57
C LYS A 650 -21.24 25.91 11.66
N ALA A 651 -19.96 26.22 11.73
CA ALA A 651 -18.87 25.31 12.06
C ALA A 651 -18.02 25.92 13.18
N LYS A 652 -17.45 25.04 14.00
CA LYS A 652 -16.50 25.47 15.03
C LYS A 652 -15.13 25.63 14.40
N VAL A 653 -14.38 26.63 14.86
CA VAL A 653 -13.00 26.93 14.45
C VAL A 653 -12.15 27.03 15.69
N SER A 654 -11.05 26.31 15.77
CA SER A 654 -10.06 26.46 16.85
C SER A 654 -8.66 26.67 16.29
N CYS A 655 -7.90 27.52 16.94
CA CYS A 655 -6.50 27.81 16.67
C CYS A 655 -5.67 27.41 17.88
N GLU A 656 -5.04 26.26 17.82
CA GLU A 656 -4.48 25.63 19.02
C GLU A 656 -2.96 25.42 18.90
N MET A 657 -2.26 25.58 20.04
CA MET A 657 -0.91 25.05 20.21
C MET A 657 -1.06 23.63 20.76
N LYS A 658 -0.49 22.64 20.05
CA LYS A 658 -0.57 21.22 20.43
C LYS A 658 0.81 20.68 20.74
N PRO A 659 0.99 19.99 21.87
CA PRO A 659 2.18 19.18 22.10
C PRO A 659 2.22 18.04 21.10
N THR A 660 3.40 17.61 20.72
CA THR A 660 3.58 16.56 19.70
C THR A 660 4.01 15.24 20.31
N ASP A 661 3.55 14.16 19.71
CA ASP A 661 4.05 12.80 19.91
C ASP A 661 4.32 12.15 18.54
N TRP A 662 5.52 12.39 18.03
CA TRP A 662 5.92 11.88 16.73
C TRP A 662 6.16 10.38 16.71
N LYS A 663 6.57 9.77 17.84
CA LYS A 663 6.73 8.32 17.93
C LYS A 663 5.41 7.59 17.80
N LYS A 664 4.36 8.19 18.32
CA LYS A 664 3.01 7.68 18.19
C LYS A 664 2.56 7.64 16.72
N MET A 665 2.95 8.65 15.92
CA MET A 665 2.64 8.71 14.49
C MET A 665 3.52 7.81 13.63
N ASN A 666 4.74 7.55 14.05
CA ASN A 666 5.67 6.62 13.41
C ASN A 666 6.68 6.06 14.41
N PRO A 667 6.39 4.93 15.05
CA PRO A 667 7.28 4.31 16.04
C PRO A 667 8.67 3.96 15.51
N SER A 668 8.79 3.75 14.21
CA SER A 668 10.06 3.43 13.54
C SER A 668 10.95 4.64 13.25
N ASN A 669 10.44 5.85 13.43
CA ASN A 669 11.19 7.06 13.12
C ASN A 669 12.26 7.35 14.18
N LYS A 670 13.53 7.25 13.78
CA LYS A 670 14.69 7.50 14.65
C LYS A 670 15.02 8.98 14.85
N ASN A 671 14.38 9.88 14.07
CA ASN A 671 14.67 11.31 14.07
C ASN A 671 13.64 12.14 14.84
N THR A 672 12.79 11.52 15.65
CA THR A 672 11.72 12.21 16.38
C THR A 672 12.24 13.30 17.33
N ASP A 673 13.45 13.15 17.85
CA ASP A 673 14.07 14.14 18.75
C ASP A 673 14.43 15.45 18.05
N LYS A 674 14.52 15.46 16.72
CA LYS A 674 14.81 16.64 15.89
C LYS A 674 13.55 17.39 15.46
N MET A 675 12.38 16.89 15.83
CA MET A 675 11.09 17.41 15.40
C MET A 675 10.54 18.41 16.43
N SER A 676 9.65 19.29 15.97
CA SER A 676 9.01 20.27 16.83
C SER A 676 8.27 19.60 17.99
N LYS A 677 8.45 20.12 19.20
CA LYS A 677 7.77 19.65 20.40
C LYS A 677 6.33 20.14 20.50
N GLU A 678 6.03 21.22 19.79
CA GLU A 678 4.71 21.84 19.71
C GLU A 678 4.45 22.28 18.29
N VAL A 679 3.17 22.26 17.88
CA VAL A 679 2.72 22.68 16.55
C VAL A 679 1.46 23.53 16.66
N LYS A 680 1.30 24.46 15.71
CA LYS A 680 0.13 25.33 15.60
C LYS A 680 -0.86 24.73 14.62
N ILE A 681 -2.04 24.42 15.08
CA ILE A 681 -3.08 23.76 14.30
C ILE A 681 -4.33 24.64 14.20
N LEU A 682 -4.82 24.82 12.98
CA LEU A 682 -6.17 25.29 12.69
C LEU A 682 -7.06 24.06 12.48
N ARG A 683 -8.18 24.00 13.20
CA ARG A 683 -9.19 22.97 13.03
C ARG A 683 -10.55 23.60 12.78
N LEU A 684 -11.26 23.09 11.80
CA LEU A 684 -12.60 23.54 11.40
C LEU A 684 -13.52 22.33 11.24
N TRP A 685 -14.68 22.31 11.94
CA TRP A 685 -15.60 21.17 11.90
C TRP A 685 -17.07 21.53 12.11
N VAL A 686 -17.96 20.74 11.51
CA VAL A 686 -19.39 20.75 11.75
C VAL A 686 -19.71 19.77 12.87
N ASN A 687 -20.43 20.21 13.88
CA ASN A 687 -20.91 19.36 14.96
C ASN A 687 -22.39 18.99 14.72
N HIS A 688 -22.66 17.69 14.57
CA HIS A 688 -24.00 17.13 14.38
C HIS A 688 -24.69 16.79 15.70
N GLY A 689 -24.04 16.99 16.86
CA GLY A 689 -24.52 16.58 18.16
C GLY A 689 -24.41 15.06 18.41
N GLN A 690 -24.97 14.64 19.55
CA GLN A 690 -24.83 13.23 20.00
C GLN A 690 -25.78 12.29 19.25
N THR A 691 -26.94 12.71 18.85
CA THR A 691 -27.99 11.86 18.30
C THR A 691 -28.53 12.33 16.95
N PRO A 692 -27.67 12.62 15.94
CA PRO A 692 -28.17 13.01 14.63
C PRO A 692 -28.97 11.87 14.00
N VAL A 693 -30.08 12.24 13.32
CA VAL A 693 -30.91 11.34 12.52
C VAL A 693 -31.17 12.01 11.19
N ASN A 694 -30.69 11.45 10.11
CA ASN A 694 -30.78 12.00 8.75
C ASN A 694 -30.29 13.45 8.63
N ASP A 695 -29.30 13.83 9.42
CA ASP A 695 -28.70 15.16 9.37
C ASP A 695 -27.93 15.36 8.05
N VAL A 696 -27.69 16.61 7.72
CA VAL A 696 -27.06 17.04 6.47
C VAL A 696 -25.92 18.00 6.75
N TYR A 697 -24.97 18.09 5.83
CA TYR A 697 -23.98 19.16 5.81
C TYR A 697 -23.61 19.56 4.38
N GLY A 698 -23.06 20.75 4.26
CA GLY A 698 -22.48 21.23 3.01
C GLY A 698 -21.46 22.33 3.26
N TYR A 699 -20.32 22.22 2.63
CA TYR A 699 -19.27 23.24 2.65
C TYR A 699 -18.51 23.30 1.32
N ALA A 700 -17.78 24.38 1.11
CA ALA A 700 -16.90 24.52 -0.04
C ALA A 700 -15.51 25.01 0.39
N VAL A 701 -14.49 24.57 -0.35
CA VAL A 701 -13.10 25.01 -0.21
C VAL A 701 -12.66 25.65 -1.52
N TYR A 702 -12.18 26.89 -1.43
CA TYR A 702 -11.57 27.56 -2.56
C TYR A 702 -10.07 27.29 -2.59
N THR A 703 -9.62 26.70 -3.68
CA THR A 703 -8.24 26.26 -3.88
C THR A 703 -7.46 27.12 -4.89
N GLY A 704 -8.11 28.09 -5.51
CA GLY A 704 -7.47 29.01 -6.46
C GLY A 704 -6.49 30.00 -5.83
N LYS A 705 -5.86 30.79 -6.65
CA LYS A 705 -4.99 31.91 -6.23
C LYS A 705 -5.84 33.15 -5.91
N GLY A 706 -5.43 33.88 -4.88
CA GLY A 706 -6.10 35.12 -4.49
C GLY A 706 -7.33 34.88 -3.65
N MET A 707 -8.29 35.81 -3.75
CA MET A 707 -9.51 35.78 -2.93
C MET A 707 -10.62 35.01 -3.66
N PRO A 708 -11.44 34.25 -2.92
CA PRO A 708 -12.61 33.60 -3.50
C PRO A 708 -13.62 34.66 -3.99
N GLN A 709 -14.44 34.25 -4.94
CA GLN A 709 -15.50 35.12 -5.48
C GLN A 709 -16.53 35.48 -4.40
N SER A 710 -17.07 36.67 -4.49
CA SER A 710 -18.14 37.16 -3.57
C SER A 710 -19.45 36.38 -3.75
N VAL A 711 -19.61 35.71 -4.87
CA VAL A 711 -20.76 34.85 -5.20
C VAL A 711 -20.22 33.50 -5.65
N LEU A 712 -20.73 32.42 -5.08
CA LEU A 712 -20.34 31.06 -5.50
C LEU A 712 -20.72 30.83 -6.98
N PRO A 713 -19.84 30.29 -7.83
CA PRO A 713 -20.10 30.05 -9.25
C PRO A 713 -21.00 28.82 -9.49
N PHE A 714 -21.48 28.18 -8.46
CA PHE A 714 -22.33 27.00 -8.50
C PHE A 714 -23.53 27.12 -7.59
N GLU A 715 -24.50 26.25 -7.79
CA GLU A 715 -25.64 26.03 -6.89
C GLU A 715 -25.78 24.54 -6.59
N VAL A 716 -26.20 24.20 -5.36
CA VAL A 716 -26.56 22.83 -4.98
C VAL A 716 -27.99 22.59 -5.45
N MET A 717 -28.16 21.54 -6.25
CA MET A 717 -29.45 21.17 -6.77
C MET A 717 -30.23 20.24 -5.83
N ARG A 718 -29.51 19.35 -5.16
CA ARG A 718 -30.08 18.37 -4.24
C ARG A 718 -28.99 17.84 -3.30
N ASN A 719 -29.33 17.59 -2.04
CA ASN A 719 -28.47 16.95 -1.05
C ASN A 719 -29.31 16.04 -0.14
N ASP A 720 -29.54 14.80 -0.57
CA ASP A 720 -30.21 13.79 0.23
C ASP A 720 -29.66 12.39 -0.08
N ILE A 721 -30.21 11.37 0.56
CA ILE A 721 -29.80 9.98 0.42
C ILE A 721 -30.11 9.35 -0.96
N GLY A 722 -30.88 10.01 -1.78
CA GLY A 722 -31.19 9.59 -3.15
C GLY A 722 -30.19 10.16 -4.14
N VAL A 723 -29.95 11.47 -4.06
CA VAL A 723 -29.07 12.19 -5.00
C VAL A 723 -28.34 13.32 -4.28
N GLN A 724 -27.06 13.47 -4.58
CA GLN A 724 -26.30 14.67 -4.28
C GLN A 724 -25.83 15.29 -5.59
N ALA A 725 -26.13 16.56 -5.81
CA ALA A 725 -25.85 17.19 -7.09
C ALA A 725 -25.62 18.69 -7.00
N ILE A 726 -24.68 19.17 -7.81
CA ILE A 726 -24.40 20.59 -8.03
C ILE A 726 -24.42 20.91 -9.52
N ARG A 727 -24.62 22.18 -9.87
CA ARG A 727 -24.36 22.70 -11.22
C ARG A 727 -23.71 24.09 -11.16
N THR A 728 -23.01 24.46 -12.22
CA THR A 728 -22.56 25.83 -12.42
C THR A 728 -23.74 26.77 -12.64
N LYS A 729 -23.62 28.05 -12.25
CA LYS A 729 -24.68 29.06 -12.44
C LYS A 729 -24.93 29.38 -13.90
N ASP A 730 -23.92 29.25 -14.75
CA ASP A 730 -24.07 29.35 -16.21
C ASP A 730 -24.68 28.09 -16.84
N LYS A 731 -24.96 27.07 -16.03
CA LYS A 731 -25.58 25.78 -16.41
C LYS A 731 -24.75 24.92 -17.38
N THR A 732 -23.46 25.20 -17.52
CA THR A 732 -22.57 24.46 -18.44
C THR A 732 -22.09 23.14 -17.86
N ILE A 733 -22.06 22.97 -16.53
CA ILE A 733 -21.59 21.74 -15.87
C ILE A 733 -22.62 21.28 -14.83
N VAL A 734 -22.97 20.01 -14.89
CA VAL A 734 -23.77 19.28 -13.91
C VAL A 734 -22.96 18.14 -13.37
N GLN A 735 -22.88 18.00 -12.05
CA GLN A 735 -22.22 16.90 -11.36
C GLN A 735 -23.20 16.27 -10.37
N ALA A 736 -23.36 14.95 -10.41
CA ALA A 736 -24.29 14.27 -9.53
C ALA A 736 -23.81 12.87 -9.12
N VAL A 737 -24.18 12.45 -7.92
CA VAL A 737 -24.06 11.09 -7.41
C VAL A 737 -25.47 10.54 -7.20
N PHE A 738 -25.79 9.44 -7.89
CA PHE A 738 -27.05 8.73 -7.75
C PHE A 738 -26.81 7.49 -6.90
N TYR A 739 -27.35 7.46 -5.70
CA TYR A 739 -27.20 6.36 -4.77
C TYR A 739 -28.05 5.15 -5.16
N PRO A 740 -29.37 5.26 -5.35
CA PRO A 740 -30.15 4.22 -6.04
C PRO A 740 -30.21 4.51 -7.55
N GLY A 741 -30.09 3.46 -8.37
CA GLY A 741 -30.09 3.56 -9.82
C GLY A 741 -31.42 3.99 -10.46
N ASN A 742 -32.50 4.10 -9.69
CA ASN A 742 -33.81 4.56 -10.15
C ASN A 742 -34.16 5.96 -9.62
N ALA A 743 -33.22 6.66 -8.99
CA ALA A 743 -33.46 8.01 -8.53
C ALA A 743 -33.50 9.00 -9.69
N GLU A 744 -34.32 10.04 -9.54
CA GLU A 744 -34.47 11.14 -10.50
C GLU A 744 -34.11 12.45 -9.84
N LEU A 745 -33.29 13.26 -10.50
CA LEU A 745 -33.00 14.64 -10.14
C LEU A 745 -33.89 15.57 -10.92
N LYS A 746 -34.76 16.29 -10.22
CA LYS A 746 -35.54 17.40 -10.76
C LYS A 746 -35.14 18.68 -10.09
N TYR A 747 -34.72 19.66 -10.87
CA TYR A 747 -34.32 20.97 -10.35
C TYR A 747 -34.51 22.04 -11.39
N LYS A 748 -35.46 22.97 -11.14
CA LYS A 748 -35.80 24.03 -12.10
C LYS A 748 -36.06 23.49 -13.51
N ASP A 749 -35.19 23.82 -14.45
CA ASP A 749 -35.24 23.46 -15.86
C ASP A 749 -34.52 22.14 -16.18
N LEU A 750 -33.95 21.47 -15.18
CA LEU A 750 -33.21 20.24 -15.32
C LEU A 750 -34.01 19.03 -14.83
N LYS A 751 -34.06 18.01 -15.67
CA LYS A 751 -34.50 16.67 -15.31
C LYS A 751 -33.44 15.67 -15.72
N LEU A 752 -32.86 14.94 -14.75
CA LEU A 752 -31.79 13.99 -14.97
C LEU A 752 -32.12 12.68 -14.26
N SER A 753 -32.00 11.56 -14.99
CA SER A 753 -32.13 10.21 -14.42
C SER A 753 -31.10 9.28 -15.02
N VAL A 754 -30.83 8.18 -14.34
CA VAL A 754 -29.82 7.18 -14.72
C VAL A 754 -30.38 5.78 -14.55
N SER A 755 -29.83 4.82 -15.30
CA SER A 755 -30.28 3.42 -15.25
C SER A 755 -29.64 2.58 -14.15
N ALA A 756 -28.56 3.09 -13.51
CA ALA A 756 -27.85 2.40 -12.44
C ALA A 756 -27.24 3.39 -11.44
N SER A 757 -26.89 2.90 -10.26
CA SER A 757 -26.16 3.67 -9.24
C SER A 757 -24.82 4.13 -9.81
N CYS A 758 -24.54 5.45 -9.80
CA CYS A 758 -23.38 6.00 -10.48
C CYS A 758 -22.99 7.39 -9.98
N ALA A 759 -21.77 7.79 -10.30
CA ALA A 759 -21.39 9.20 -10.39
C ALA A 759 -21.47 9.63 -11.86
N VAL A 760 -22.01 10.82 -12.11
CA VAL A 760 -22.14 11.38 -13.47
C VAL A 760 -21.73 12.85 -13.49
N MET A 761 -21.01 13.23 -14.53
CA MET A 761 -20.70 14.60 -14.89
C MET A 761 -21.11 14.88 -16.31
N ILE A 762 -21.84 15.96 -16.52
CA ILE A 762 -22.29 16.43 -17.85
C ILE A 762 -21.72 17.82 -18.06
N GLN A 763 -21.00 18.02 -19.17
CA GLN A 763 -20.41 19.28 -19.55
C GLN A 763 -20.94 19.69 -20.92
N MET A 764 -21.37 20.94 -21.06
CA MET A 764 -21.74 21.51 -22.35
C MET A 764 -20.51 22.16 -22.99
N LEU A 765 -19.99 21.57 -24.05
CA LEU A 765 -18.78 21.96 -24.72
C LEU A 765 -19.01 22.08 -26.22
N GLY A 766 -18.93 23.32 -26.77
CA GLY A 766 -18.95 23.51 -28.20
C GLY A 766 -20.22 22.97 -28.92
N GLY A 767 -21.37 23.01 -28.29
CA GLY A 767 -22.63 22.48 -28.86
C GLY A 767 -22.81 20.97 -28.66
N LYS A 768 -22.00 20.36 -27.82
CA LYS A 768 -22.10 18.94 -27.44
C LYS A 768 -22.25 18.78 -25.94
N TYR A 769 -22.89 17.68 -25.52
CA TYR A 769 -22.79 17.19 -24.16
C TYR A 769 -21.64 16.19 -24.06
N ARG A 770 -20.63 16.52 -23.23
CA ARG A 770 -19.64 15.53 -22.77
C ARG A 770 -20.18 14.90 -21.49
N ILE A 771 -20.43 13.61 -21.52
CA ILE A 771 -20.96 12.85 -20.39
C ILE A 771 -19.89 11.89 -19.91
N SER A 772 -19.54 11.99 -18.63
CA SER A 772 -18.65 11.08 -17.92
C SER A 772 -19.44 10.34 -16.85
N VAL A 773 -19.34 9.00 -16.83
CA VAL A 773 -20.09 8.17 -15.86
C VAL A 773 -19.23 7.03 -15.35
N THR A 774 -19.49 6.64 -14.09
CA THR A 774 -18.84 5.49 -13.45
C THR A 774 -19.86 4.70 -12.66
N ASP A 775 -19.91 3.38 -12.89
CA ASP A 775 -20.71 2.45 -12.08
C ASP A 775 -20.18 2.43 -10.64
N ALA A 776 -21.05 2.80 -9.69
CA ALA A 776 -20.68 2.88 -8.28
C ALA A 776 -20.48 1.51 -7.61
N THR A 777 -20.96 0.45 -8.23
CA THR A 777 -20.90 -0.93 -7.68
C THR A 777 -19.80 -1.79 -8.30
N MET A 778 -19.15 -1.30 -9.37
CA MET A 778 -18.14 -2.01 -10.15
C MET A 778 -18.66 -3.40 -10.59
N ASN A 779 -19.87 -3.42 -11.13
CA ASN A 779 -20.51 -4.65 -11.57
C ASN A 779 -20.00 -5.07 -12.97
N ALA A 780 -19.21 -6.13 -13.04
CA ALA A 780 -18.66 -6.64 -14.30
C ALA A 780 -19.73 -7.11 -15.31
N ASP A 781 -20.94 -7.40 -14.85
CA ASP A 781 -22.06 -7.81 -15.69
C ASP A 781 -22.84 -6.63 -16.27
N LEU A 782 -22.72 -5.44 -15.70
CA LEU A 782 -23.33 -4.23 -16.21
C LEU A 782 -22.52 -3.71 -17.40
N LYS A 783 -23.14 -3.68 -18.57
CA LYS A 783 -22.46 -3.33 -19.83
C LYS A 783 -22.57 -1.86 -20.20
N SER A 784 -23.63 -1.19 -19.79
CA SER A 784 -23.86 0.22 -20.09
C SER A 784 -24.67 0.91 -18.99
N ILE A 785 -24.56 2.23 -18.94
CA ILE A 785 -25.44 3.10 -18.16
C ILE A 785 -26.09 4.08 -19.12
N SER A 786 -27.42 4.17 -19.03
CA SER A 786 -28.20 5.19 -19.74
C SER A 786 -28.35 6.42 -18.84
N VAL A 787 -28.05 7.59 -19.41
CA VAL A 787 -28.22 8.91 -18.79
C VAL A 787 -29.31 9.64 -19.56
N THR A 788 -30.45 9.92 -18.92
CA THR A 788 -31.57 10.64 -19.52
C THR A 788 -31.60 12.08 -19.03
N LEU A 789 -31.29 13.00 -19.93
CA LEU A 789 -31.26 14.46 -19.66
C LEU A 789 -32.41 15.12 -20.44
N ASN A 790 -33.35 15.74 -19.69
CA ASN A 790 -34.51 16.46 -20.24
C ASN A 790 -35.28 15.65 -21.30
N GLY A 791 -35.43 14.34 -21.08
CA GLY A 791 -36.19 13.43 -21.94
C GLY A 791 -35.36 12.80 -23.07
N LYS A 792 -34.12 13.22 -23.34
CA LYS A 792 -33.21 12.56 -24.29
C LYS A 792 -32.26 11.63 -23.57
N THR A 793 -32.20 10.38 -24.05
CA THR A 793 -31.37 9.33 -23.41
C THR A 793 -30.07 9.13 -24.17
N TYR A 794 -28.99 9.07 -23.43
CA TYR A 794 -27.61 8.82 -23.90
C TYR A 794 -27.11 7.53 -23.25
N GLU A 795 -26.62 6.62 -24.05
CA GLU A 795 -26.10 5.34 -23.56
C GLU A 795 -24.58 5.33 -23.60
N LEU A 796 -23.96 4.98 -22.48
CA LEU A 796 -22.51 4.90 -22.31
C LEU A 796 -22.10 3.46 -22.02
N ASN A 797 -21.30 2.86 -22.89
CA ASN A 797 -20.75 1.52 -22.69
C ASN A 797 -19.66 1.54 -21.63
N LEU A 798 -19.79 0.72 -20.61
CA LEU A 798 -18.86 0.68 -19.47
C LEU A 798 -17.59 -0.10 -19.82
N PRO A 799 -16.45 0.28 -19.26
CA PRO A 799 -15.21 -0.48 -19.38
C PRO A 799 -15.35 -1.87 -18.73
N SER A 800 -14.61 -2.84 -19.25
CA SER A 800 -14.62 -4.23 -18.76
C SER A 800 -13.21 -4.73 -18.44
N GLY A 801 -13.11 -5.92 -17.87
CA GLY A 801 -11.84 -6.56 -17.54
C GLY A 801 -11.01 -5.71 -16.57
N LEU A 802 -9.74 -5.51 -16.85
CA LEU A 802 -8.82 -4.71 -16.03
C LEU A 802 -9.32 -3.29 -15.73
N HIS A 803 -10.13 -2.72 -16.61
CA HIS A 803 -10.62 -1.34 -16.51
C HIS A 803 -12.06 -1.22 -16.00
N CYS A 804 -12.69 -2.32 -15.58
CA CYS A 804 -14.03 -2.29 -14.96
C CYS A 804 -13.99 -1.35 -13.73
N GLY A 805 -14.98 -0.46 -13.63
CA GLY A 805 -15.04 0.57 -12.58
C GLY A 805 -14.35 1.89 -12.93
N ASN A 806 -13.66 1.97 -14.08
CA ASN A 806 -13.13 3.25 -14.56
C ASN A 806 -14.23 4.14 -15.12
N THR A 807 -14.01 5.44 -15.17
CA THR A 807 -14.90 6.39 -15.85
C THR A 807 -14.92 6.13 -17.37
N VAL A 808 -16.10 6.13 -17.94
CA VAL A 808 -16.29 6.28 -19.39
C VAL A 808 -16.74 7.69 -19.71
N THR A 809 -16.17 8.29 -20.73
CA THR A 809 -16.51 9.63 -21.22
C THR A 809 -16.84 9.58 -22.71
N GLN A 810 -17.94 10.20 -23.10
CA GLN A 810 -18.39 10.26 -24.48
C GLN A 810 -19.05 11.60 -24.79
N ASP A 811 -18.81 12.10 -26.01
CA ASP A 811 -19.41 13.34 -26.53
C ASP A 811 -20.69 12.99 -27.36
N PHE A 812 -21.76 13.71 -27.13
CA PHE A 812 -23.04 13.56 -27.82
C PHE A 812 -23.51 14.90 -28.37
N ASP A 813 -24.12 14.89 -29.52
CA ASP A 813 -24.75 16.09 -30.08
C ASP A 813 -25.99 16.50 -29.26
N ILE A 814 -26.18 17.80 -28.98
CA ILE A 814 -27.29 18.37 -28.21
C ILE A 814 -28.63 18.16 -28.92
#